data_f72a8d67a278b55b7a4b8453c191cd7d
#
_entry.id   f72a8d67a278b55b7a4b8453c191cd7d
#
_cell.length_a   1.000
_cell.length_b   1.000
_cell.length_c   1.000
_cell.angle_alpha   90.00
_cell.angle_beta   90.00
_cell.angle_gamma   90.00
#
_symmetry.space_group_name_H-M   'P 1'
#
loop_
_entity.id
_entity.type
_entity.pdbx_description
1 polymer ?
#
loop_
_entity_poly.entity_id
_entity_poly.type
_entity_poly.pdbx_seq_one_letter_code
_entity_poly.pdbx_strand_id
1 'polypeptide(L)'
;MAKIKIDGVEIDIAPEATLLQAAEAAGAEVPRFCFHERLSVAGNCRMCLVEVKGGPPKPQASCAMAVRDLRPGPNGEPPEVFTKSPMVKKAREGVMEFLLINHPLDCPICDQGGECDLQDQAMAYGVDSTRYKENKRAVEDKYIGPLVKTIMTRCIQCTRCVRFTAEVAGTGDMGLISRGEDVEITTYLETAMASELQGNVVDLCPVGALTSKPYEFTARPWELSKTESIDIMDALGSSIRVDTRGKEVLRILPRINEAVNEEWISDKTRHVVDGLKSQRLDRPYVRVAGKLKPASWGEAFAAIAAKVKTTTGPKIGFIAGDLTSVEELHALKLLAASLGSPHIDARVDGTKLHPANGRASYLFNATIEGIDQADAIVIVGSNPRREAPVLNARIRKRWLKSKVPVAVIGEQMNLTYDHAYLGAGGQTLSALARGEIAFAETLKAAKNPLIILGQGALVGADGAAVLSLAAKLAASLTVTEGWNALAILHTGASRVGGLDLGFVPGEGGLDVAGQTKAGALDVIFNHSADEIAIEPGAFVVYIGTHGDQGAHRADVILPGAAYTEKSGTFVNTEGRVQMTNRAAFPPGDAREDWAVLRALSDVLGHRLPFGSLAELRRGLYEAVPHFAAIDQIAGGEAADIARLGQIGGAVSDAAFVSPIKDFYLTNPIARASKTMASCSGLASKPLSVAAE
;
A
#
# COMPACT_ATOMS: atom_id res chain seq x y z
N MET A 1 -27.44 23.52 1.01
CA MET A 1 -26.28 24.38 0.74
C MET A 1 -26.49 25.71 1.46
N ALA A 2 -25.47 26.25 2.09
CA ALA A 2 -25.46 27.54 2.73
C ALA A 2 -24.64 28.51 1.87
N LYS A 3 -25.12 29.78 1.74
CA LYS A 3 -24.39 30.83 1.04
C LYS A 3 -23.43 31.53 1.98
N ILE A 4 -22.19 31.71 1.53
CA ILE A 4 -21.17 32.47 2.27
C ILE A 4 -20.32 33.28 1.28
N LYS A 5 -19.79 34.41 1.74
CA LYS A 5 -18.92 35.28 0.97
C LYS A 5 -17.52 35.29 1.56
N ILE A 6 -16.52 34.91 0.76
CA ILE A 6 -15.11 34.90 1.16
C ILE A 6 -14.32 35.91 0.34
N ASP A 7 -13.74 36.91 0.97
CA ASP A 7 -13.01 38.03 0.32
C ASP A 7 -13.77 38.65 -0.88
N GLY A 8 -15.11 38.72 -0.78
CA GLY A 8 -15.97 39.24 -1.83
C GLY A 8 -16.50 38.19 -2.83
N VAL A 9 -16.03 36.96 -2.82
CA VAL A 9 -16.52 35.85 -3.68
C VAL A 9 -17.64 35.11 -2.96
N GLU A 10 -18.83 35.03 -3.56
CA GLU A 10 -19.97 34.27 -3.04
C GLU A 10 -19.91 32.82 -3.53
N ILE A 11 -20.08 31.86 -2.62
CA ILE A 11 -20.11 30.43 -2.89
C ILE A 11 -21.28 29.77 -2.16
N ASP A 12 -21.74 28.64 -2.71
CA ASP A 12 -22.66 27.69 -2.08
C ASP A 12 -21.90 26.47 -1.55
N ILE A 13 -22.00 26.21 -0.25
CA ILE A 13 -21.27 25.09 0.39
C ILE A 13 -22.14 24.38 1.43
N ALA A 14 -21.75 23.19 1.86
CA ALA A 14 -22.43 22.47 2.94
C ALA A 14 -22.39 23.27 4.24
N PRO A 15 -23.50 23.37 4.99
CA PRO A 15 -23.54 24.13 6.25
C PRO A 15 -22.55 23.65 7.31
N GLU A 16 -22.20 22.36 7.27
CA GLU A 16 -21.26 21.69 8.17
C GLU A 16 -19.79 21.95 7.81
N ALA A 17 -19.52 22.44 6.60
CA ALA A 17 -18.16 22.75 6.16
C ALA A 17 -17.53 23.80 7.07
N THR A 18 -16.25 23.67 7.33
CA THR A 18 -15.48 24.67 8.07
C THR A 18 -15.26 25.94 7.23
N LEU A 19 -15.00 27.07 7.87
CA LEU A 19 -14.64 28.31 7.16
C LEU A 19 -13.35 28.14 6.36
N LEU A 20 -12.45 27.23 6.80
CA LEU A 20 -11.24 26.89 6.07
C LEU A 20 -11.57 26.21 4.74
N GLN A 21 -12.44 25.21 4.75
CA GLN A 21 -12.92 24.53 3.54
C GLN A 21 -13.70 25.48 2.62
N ALA A 22 -14.49 26.40 3.21
CA ALA A 22 -15.17 27.44 2.43
C ALA A 22 -14.18 28.40 1.76
N ALA A 23 -13.09 28.77 2.44
CA ALA A 23 -12.05 29.60 1.87
C ALA A 23 -11.35 28.89 0.68
N GLU A 24 -11.01 27.61 0.82
CA GLU A 24 -10.44 26.80 -0.24
C GLU A 24 -11.38 26.68 -1.46
N ALA A 25 -12.67 26.42 -1.22
CA ALA A 25 -13.68 26.36 -2.28
C ALA A 25 -13.85 27.71 -3.01
N ALA A 26 -13.61 28.83 -2.34
CA ALA A 26 -13.59 30.16 -2.93
C ALA A 26 -12.24 30.52 -3.61
N GLY A 27 -11.25 29.65 -3.58
CA GLY A 27 -9.90 29.89 -4.10
C GLY A 27 -9.04 30.79 -3.21
N ALA A 28 -9.40 30.99 -1.95
CA ALA A 28 -8.65 31.77 -0.97
C ALA A 28 -7.74 30.88 -0.14
N GLU A 29 -6.44 31.11 -0.20
CA GLU A 29 -5.45 30.39 0.60
C GLU A 29 -5.47 30.89 2.05
N VAL A 30 -5.57 29.94 3.00
CA VAL A 30 -5.48 30.17 4.43
C VAL A 30 -4.40 29.26 5.03
N PRO A 31 -3.32 29.85 5.63
CA PRO A 31 -2.23 29.05 6.20
C PRO A 31 -2.67 28.25 7.42
N ARG A 32 -2.06 27.08 7.63
CA ARG A 32 -2.37 26.17 8.72
C ARG A 32 -1.21 25.25 9.07
N PHE A 33 -1.13 24.79 10.33
CA PHE A 33 -0.20 23.75 10.76
C PHE A 33 -0.91 22.56 11.41
N CYS A 34 -1.80 22.77 12.37
CA CYS A 34 -2.42 21.68 13.11
C CYS A 34 -3.56 20.99 12.35
N PHE A 35 -4.27 21.72 11.49
CA PHE A 35 -5.36 21.14 10.70
C PHE A 35 -4.84 20.21 9.61
N HIS A 36 -5.54 19.11 9.44
CA HIS A 36 -5.33 18.14 8.38
C HIS A 36 -6.67 17.53 8.00
N GLU A 37 -6.94 17.37 6.69
CA GLU A 37 -8.24 16.95 6.18
C GLU A 37 -8.75 15.62 6.74
N ARG A 38 -7.82 14.71 7.07
CA ARG A 38 -8.13 13.35 7.50
C ARG A 38 -7.99 13.12 9.01
N LEU A 39 -7.75 14.19 9.78
CA LEU A 39 -7.60 14.13 11.23
C LEU A 39 -8.62 15.03 11.90
N SER A 40 -8.98 14.71 13.14
CA SER A 40 -9.84 15.57 13.94
C SER A 40 -9.26 16.98 14.10
N VAL A 41 -10.12 17.96 14.30
CA VAL A 41 -9.70 19.36 14.43
C VAL A 41 -9.06 19.60 15.80
N ALA A 42 -7.78 19.98 15.84
CA ALA A 42 -7.08 20.36 17.07
C ALA A 42 -7.28 21.85 17.43
N GLY A 43 -7.31 22.75 16.43
CA GLY A 43 -7.54 24.19 16.62
C GLY A 43 -6.48 24.90 17.47
N ASN A 44 -5.28 24.33 17.66
CA ASN A 44 -4.26 24.78 18.62
C ASN A 44 -3.18 25.70 18.03
N CYS A 45 -2.82 25.59 16.74
CA CYS A 45 -1.76 26.40 16.15
C CYS A 45 -2.17 27.88 15.90
N ARG A 46 -3.45 28.16 15.70
CA ARG A 46 -4.01 29.49 15.42
C ARG A 46 -3.50 30.16 14.15
N MET A 47 -2.82 29.48 13.26
CA MET A 47 -2.35 30.08 12.00
C MET A 47 -3.50 30.37 11.01
N CYS A 48 -4.58 29.61 11.08
CA CYS A 48 -5.76 29.72 10.21
C CYS A 48 -6.74 30.84 10.59
N LEU A 49 -6.30 31.87 11.32
CA LEU A 49 -7.19 32.97 11.74
C LEU A 49 -7.74 33.75 10.54
N VAL A 50 -9.04 34.08 10.62
CA VAL A 50 -9.80 34.88 9.66
C VAL A 50 -10.65 35.92 10.41
N GLU A 51 -11.10 36.98 9.72
CA GLU A 51 -12.05 37.98 10.26
C GLU A 51 -13.44 37.67 9.74
N VAL A 52 -14.44 37.68 10.65
CA VAL A 52 -15.85 37.49 10.32
C VAL A 52 -16.56 38.84 10.44
N LYS A 53 -17.15 39.32 9.36
CA LYS A 53 -17.91 40.59 9.33
C LYS A 53 -19.08 40.56 10.30
N GLY A 54 -19.17 41.55 11.14
CA GLY A 54 -20.22 41.60 12.18
C GLY A 54 -20.06 40.58 13.30
N GLY A 55 -18.96 39.84 13.32
CA GLY A 55 -18.59 38.89 14.37
C GLY A 55 -17.87 39.55 15.54
N PRO A 56 -17.28 38.75 16.46
CA PRO A 56 -16.50 39.29 17.57
C PRO A 56 -15.33 40.17 17.08
N PRO A 57 -14.90 41.19 17.85
CA PRO A 57 -13.81 42.09 17.46
C PRO A 57 -12.42 41.44 17.61
N LYS A 58 -12.31 40.15 17.26
CA LYS A 58 -11.08 39.36 17.29
C LYS A 58 -11.13 38.30 16.18
N PRO A 59 -9.98 37.90 15.59
CA PRO A 59 -9.96 36.90 14.56
C PRO A 59 -10.41 35.51 15.07
N GLN A 60 -11.02 34.73 14.18
CA GLN A 60 -11.58 33.42 14.46
C GLN A 60 -10.77 32.33 13.79
N ALA A 61 -10.69 31.15 14.42
CA ALA A 61 -10.01 29.99 13.84
C ALA A 61 -10.88 29.32 12.77
N SER A 62 -10.56 29.51 11.50
CA SER A 62 -11.37 29.02 10.38
C SER A 62 -11.49 27.48 10.33
N CYS A 63 -10.50 26.75 10.83
CA CYS A 63 -10.54 25.28 10.87
C CYS A 63 -11.53 24.69 11.89
N ALA A 64 -11.96 25.50 12.89
CA ALA A 64 -12.79 25.04 14.00
C ALA A 64 -14.20 25.65 14.02
N MET A 65 -14.53 26.50 13.04
CA MET A 65 -15.83 27.18 12.93
C MET A 65 -16.54 26.71 11.65
N ALA A 66 -17.77 26.24 11.78
CA ALA A 66 -18.58 25.82 10.64
C ALA A 66 -19.33 27.01 10.01
N VAL A 67 -19.67 26.90 8.73
CA VAL A 67 -20.44 27.92 8.00
C VAL A 67 -21.78 28.18 8.68
N ARG A 68 -22.47 27.14 9.18
CA ARG A 68 -23.75 27.26 9.91
C ARG A 68 -23.67 28.07 11.20
N ASP A 69 -22.48 28.25 11.78
CA ASP A 69 -22.28 28.99 13.02
C ASP A 69 -22.28 30.52 12.80
N LEU A 70 -22.23 30.93 11.54
CA LEU A 70 -22.24 32.34 11.15
C LEU A 70 -23.68 32.90 11.06
N ARG A 71 -23.82 34.14 11.41
CA ARG A 71 -25.11 34.88 11.28
C ARG A 71 -25.15 35.63 9.96
N PRO A 72 -26.30 35.62 9.26
CA PRO A 72 -26.53 36.50 8.12
C PRO A 72 -26.39 37.98 8.52
N GLY A 73 -26.10 38.82 7.54
CA GLY A 73 -26.09 40.26 7.71
C GLY A 73 -27.45 40.81 8.08
N PRO A 74 -27.54 42.10 8.51
CA PRO A 74 -28.78 42.71 9.01
C PRO A 74 -29.97 42.66 8.04
N ASN A 75 -29.70 42.66 6.73
CA ASN A 75 -30.73 42.59 5.69
C ASN A 75 -30.85 41.21 5.05
N GLY A 76 -30.29 40.14 5.70
CA GLY A 76 -30.31 38.80 5.19
C GLY A 76 -29.16 38.47 4.19
N GLU A 77 -28.17 39.35 4.08
CA GLU A 77 -27.00 39.06 3.23
C GLU A 77 -26.23 37.82 3.72
N PRO A 78 -25.61 37.08 2.78
CA PRO A 78 -24.70 35.98 3.17
C PRO A 78 -23.61 36.46 4.14
N PRO A 79 -23.26 35.67 5.16
CA PRO A 79 -22.17 36.02 6.06
C PRO A 79 -20.86 36.17 5.25
N GLU A 80 -20.04 37.16 5.64
CA GLU A 80 -18.83 37.53 4.92
C GLU A 80 -17.59 37.33 5.81
N VAL A 81 -16.56 36.67 5.23
CA VAL A 81 -15.29 36.33 5.88
C VAL A 81 -14.15 36.95 5.08
N PHE A 82 -13.21 37.56 5.79
CA PHE A 82 -12.01 38.16 5.20
C PHE A 82 -10.78 37.34 5.61
N THR A 83 -10.02 36.91 4.62
CA THR A 83 -8.78 36.11 4.83
C THR A 83 -7.51 36.97 4.77
N LYS A 84 -7.61 38.24 4.30
CA LYS A 84 -6.46 39.13 4.03
C LYS A 84 -6.60 40.53 4.68
N SER A 85 -7.52 40.71 5.64
CA SER A 85 -7.67 42.00 6.31
C SER A 85 -6.42 42.39 7.12
N PRO A 86 -6.23 43.70 7.44
CA PRO A 86 -5.13 44.16 8.28
C PRO A 86 -5.11 43.46 9.66
N MET A 87 -6.27 43.15 10.23
CA MET A 87 -6.40 42.40 11.48
C MET A 87 -5.85 40.97 11.32
N VAL A 88 -6.25 40.30 10.27
CA VAL A 88 -5.79 38.92 9.99
C VAL A 88 -4.28 38.87 9.74
N LYS A 89 -3.76 39.80 8.94
CA LYS A 89 -2.33 39.92 8.68
C LYS A 89 -1.52 40.03 9.98
N LYS A 90 -1.88 41.01 10.82
CA LYS A 90 -1.20 41.24 12.11
C LYS A 90 -1.33 40.06 13.07
N ALA A 91 -2.48 39.36 13.05
CA ALA A 91 -2.69 38.17 13.87
C ALA A 91 -1.77 37.04 13.44
N ARG A 92 -1.64 36.76 12.13
CA ARG A 92 -0.75 35.74 11.59
C ARG A 92 0.74 36.05 11.82
N GLU A 93 1.15 37.32 11.67
CA GLU A 93 2.51 37.76 12.04
C GLU A 93 2.83 37.44 13.51
N GLY A 94 1.88 37.72 14.42
CA GLY A 94 2.04 37.39 15.83
C GLY A 94 2.08 35.90 16.13
N VAL A 95 1.28 35.08 15.42
CA VAL A 95 1.34 33.62 15.54
C VAL A 95 2.67 33.07 15.03
N MET A 96 3.16 33.55 13.88
CA MET A 96 4.47 33.15 13.36
C MET A 96 5.60 33.51 14.31
N GLU A 97 5.60 34.73 14.87
CA GLU A 97 6.56 35.16 15.89
C GLU A 97 6.56 34.18 17.08
N PHE A 98 5.36 33.83 17.57
CA PHE A 98 5.19 32.89 18.69
C PHE A 98 5.73 31.49 18.37
N LEU A 99 5.45 30.96 17.19
CA LEU A 99 5.95 29.64 16.76
C LEU A 99 7.48 29.62 16.59
N LEU A 100 8.09 30.75 16.21
CA LEU A 100 9.52 30.87 15.97
C LEU A 100 10.35 31.18 17.23
N ILE A 101 9.73 31.62 18.33
CA ILE A 101 10.42 31.97 19.58
C ILE A 101 11.39 30.86 20.01
N ASN A 102 10.90 29.64 20.15
CA ASN A 102 11.67 28.48 20.58
C ASN A 102 12.17 27.58 19.44
N HIS A 103 11.80 27.88 18.19
CA HIS A 103 12.25 27.08 17.06
C HIS A 103 13.75 27.28 16.81
N PRO A 104 14.59 26.22 16.74
CA PRO A 104 16.03 26.34 16.57
C PRO A 104 16.40 26.84 15.17
N LEU A 105 17.58 27.46 15.02
CA LEU A 105 18.11 27.93 13.74
C LEU A 105 18.81 26.79 12.96
N ASP A 106 18.13 25.66 12.81
CA ASP A 106 18.66 24.41 12.30
C ASP A 106 18.43 24.19 10.80
N CYS A 107 17.81 25.13 10.08
CA CYS A 107 17.44 24.91 8.66
C CYS A 107 18.59 24.35 7.80
N PRO A 108 19.86 24.78 7.93
CA PRO A 108 20.97 24.23 7.15
C PRO A 108 21.26 22.75 7.40
N ILE A 109 20.95 22.23 8.60
CA ILE A 109 21.17 20.83 9.00
C ILE A 109 19.87 20.05 9.18
N CYS A 110 18.74 20.64 8.89
CA CYS A 110 17.40 20.01 9.02
C CYS A 110 17.03 19.30 7.74
N ASP A 111 16.67 18.01 7.80
CA ASP A 111 16.25 17.23 6.62
C ASP A 111 14.94 17.75 6.00
N GLN A 112 14.12 18.49 6.73
CA GLN A 112 12.93 19.16 6.23
C GLN A 112 13.25 20.44 5.41
N GLY A 113 14.49 20.94 5.44
CA GLY A 113 14.88 22.18 4.77
C GLY A 113 14.62 22.15 3.27
N GLY A 114 13.81 23.10 2.77
CA GLY A 114 13.38 23.19 1.36
C GLY A 114 12.04 22.52 1.05
N GLU A 115 11.42 21.85 2.02
CA GLU A 115 10.05 21.28 1.94
C GLU A 115 9.33 21.41 3.30
N CYS A 116 9.58 22.51 4.01
CA CYS A 116 9.11 22.75 5.38
C CYS A 116 8.00 23.79 5.41
N ASP A 117 6.79 23.39 5.85
CA ASP A 117 5.63 24.28 5.95
C ASP A 117 5.95 25.51 6.82
N LEU A 118 6.76 25.33 7.89
CA LEU A 118 7.12 26.45 8.77
C LEU A 118 8.03 27.46 8.07
N GLN A 119 9.00 27.02 7.24
CA GLN A 119 9.82 27.92 6.44
C GLN A 119 8.96 28.71 5.45
N ASP A 120 8.12 28.03 4.69
CA ASP A 120 7.31 28.64 3.64
C ASP A 120 6.30 29.63 4.23
N GLN A 121 5.63 29.26 5.32
CA GLN A 121 4.68 30.15 5.99
C GLN A 121 5.37 31.28 6.76
N ALA A 122 6.60 31.08 7.28
CA ALA A 122 7.37 32.17 7.88
C ALA A 122 7.75 33.22 6.85
N MET A 123 8.12 32.81 5.64
CA MET A 123 8.41 33.75 4.56
C MET A 123 7.17 34.48 4.03
N ALA A 124 6.03 33.77 3.92
CA ALA A 124 4.80 34.34 3.37
C ALA A 124 4.03 35.23 4.37
N TYR A 125 4.06 34.92 5.65
CA TYR A 125 3.21 35.54 6.67
C TYR A 125 3.97 36.06 7.91
N GLY A 126 5.27 35.84 8.02
CA GLY A 126 6.08 36.30 9.13
C GLY A 126 6.61 37.72 8.97
N VAL A 127 7.40 38.15 9.91
CA VAL A 127 8.17 39.42 9.88
C VAL A 127 9.65 39.10 9.67
N ASP A 128 10.42 40.09 9.22
CA ASP A 128 11.84 39.98 8.88
C ASP A 128 12.81 40.08 10.08
N SER A 129 12.29 40.29 11.28
CA SER A 129 13.07 40.53 12.48
C SER A 129 12.46 39.84 13.71
N THR A 130 13.28 39.64 14.75
CA THR A 130 12.81 39.10 16.03
C THR A 130 13.04 40.07 17.18
N ARG A 131 12.08 40.14 18.08
CA ARG A 131 12.16 40.86 19.37
C ARG A 131 12.64 39.98 20.52
N TYR A 132 12.70 38.67 20.29
CA TYR A 132 13.07 37.66 21.29
C TYR A 132 14.60 37.62 21.46
N LYS A 133 15.09 37.81 22.68
CA LYS A 133 16.51 37.87 23.00
C LYS A 133 16.91 36.84 24.06
N GLU A 134 15.96 36.03 24.53
CA GLU A 134 16.19 34.99 25.53
C GLU A 134 16.71 33.70 24.86
N ASN A 135 17.21 32.77 25.68
CA ASN A 135 17.62 31.46 25.20
C ASN A 135 16.39 30.66 24.70
N LYS A 136 16.54 30.01 23.57
CA LYS A 136 15.51 29.09 23.05
C LYS A 136 15.47 27.83 23.91
N ARG A 137 14.25 27.27 24.07
CA ARG A 137 14.04 25.99 24.74
C ARG A 137 14.77 24.88 23.99
N ALA A 138 15.45 23.98 24.71
CA ALA A 138 15.98 22.73 24.19
C ALA A 138 15.16 21.57 24.77
N VAL A 139 14.87 20.59 23.92
CA VAL A 139 14.14 19.37 24.26
C VAL A 139 14.98 18.18 23.87
N GLU A 140 15.08 17.19 24.74
CA GLU A 140 15.82 15.95 24.48
C GLU A 140 15.15 15.15 23.37
N ASP A 141 15.96 14.57 22.48
CA ASP A 141 15.48 13.67 21.43
C ASP A 141 15.02 12.35 22.05
N LYS A 142 13.95 11.79 21.46
CA LYS A 142 13.32 10.56 21.97
C LYS A 142 13.55 9.40 21.01
N TYR A 143 13.74 8.20 21.55
CA TYR A 143 13.73 6.99 20.74
C TYR A 143 12.29 6.55 20.49
N ILE A 144 11.90 6.43 19.20
CA ILE A 144 10.56 5.98 18.80
C ILE A 144 10.59 4.85 17.74
N GLY A 145 11.76 4.27 17.52
CA GLY A 145 11.95 3.14 16.60
C GLY A 145 13.03 3.36 15.54
N PRO A 146 13.17 2.43 14.58
CA PRO A 146 14.21 2.48 13.55
C PRO A 146 13.85 3.36 12.35
N LEU A 147 12.58 3.72 12.14
CA LEU A 147 12.12 4.40 10.94
C LEU A 147 12.07 5.92 11.05
N VAL A 148 11.76 6.42 12.24
CA VAL A 148 11.54 7.86 12.47
C VAL A 148 12.62 8.40 13.40
N LYS A 149 13.30 9.45 12.93
CA LYS A 149 14.21 10.25 13.72
C LYS A 149 13.44 11.39 14.39
N THR A 150 13.75 11.65 15.65
CA THR A 150 13.19 12.76 16.41
C THR A 150 14.24 13.85 16.61
N ILE A 151 13.85 15.10 16.45
CA ILE A 151 14.57 16.29 16.92
C ILE A 151 13.51 17.20 17.54
N MET A 152 13.14 16.91 18.80
CA MET A 152 11.94 17.44 19.41
C MET A 152 12.04 18.93 19.74
N THR A 153 13.23 19.52 19.77
CA THR A 153 13.43 20.97 19.84
C THR A 153 12.76 21.70 18.66
N ARG A 154 12.62 21.04 17.49
CA ARG A 154 11.95 21.60 16.30
C ARG A 154 10.43 21.49 16.34
N CYS A 155 9.86 20.76 17.31
CA CYS A 155 8.44 20.50 17.39
C CYS A 155 7.63 21.78 17.71
N ILE A 156 6.55 22.03 16.96
CA ILE A 156 5.61 23.14 17.16
C ILE A 156 4.29 22.70 17.83
N GLN A 157 4.28 21.54 18.45
CA GLN A 157 3.16 20.93 19.18
C GLN A 157 1.82 20.94 18.41
N CYS A 158 1.85 20.75 17.10
CA CYS A 158 0.65 20.73 16.25
C CYS A 158 -0.23 19.50 16.47
N THR A 159 0.27 18.46 17.13
CA THR A 159 -0.42 17.19 17.46
C THR A 159 -0.86 16.33 16.28
N ARG A 160 -0.46 16.61 15.05
CA ARG A 160 -0.81 15.77 13.88
C ARG A 160 -0.37 14.31 14.06
N CYS A 161 0.86 14.06 14.53
CA CYS A 161 1.40 12.73 14.78
C CYS A 161 0.62 11.98 15.88
N VAL A 162 0.27 12.63 16.97
CA VAL A 162 -0.53 12.03 18.06
C VAL A 162 -1.91 11.63 17.56
N ARG A 163 -2.60 12.51 16.83
CA ARG A 163 -3.91 12.21 16.24
C ARG A 163 -3.84 11.11 15.19
N PHE A 164 -2.79 11.10 14.37
CA PHE A 164 -2.57 10.03 13.39
C PHE A 164 -2.43 8.65 14.05
N THR A 165 -1.58 8.53 15.07
CA THR A 165 -1.39 7.25 15.76
C THR A 165 -2.66 6.78 16.45
N ALA A 166 -3.49 7.69 16.96
CA ALA A 166 -4.75 7.38 17.61
C ALA A 166 -5.90 7.12 16.62
N GLU A 167 -6.03 7.91 15.56
CA GLU A 167 -7.21 7.90 14.68
C GLU A 167 -7.01 7.01 13.45
N VAL A 168 -5.87 7.11 12.76
CA VAL A 168 -5.61 6.38 11.51
C VAL A 168 -4.93 5.04 11.80
N ALA A 169 -3.78 5.05 12.44
CA ALA A 169 -3.06 3.83 12.79
C ALA A 169 -3.77 3.00 13.87
N GLY A 170 -4.39 3.67 14.85
CA GLY A 170 -5.18 3.05 15.91
C GLY A 170 -4.38 2.39 17.00
N THR A 171 -3.07 2.62 17.05
CA THR A 171 -2.17 2.10 18.09
C THR A 171 -2.05 3.04 19.29
N GLY A 172 -2.23 4.36 19.04
CA GLY A 172 -2.10 5.36 20.11
C GLY A 172 -0.69 5.45 20.69
N ASP A 173 0.35 5.10 19.91
CA ASP A 173 1.72 5.00 20.38
C ASP A 173 2.29 6.34 20.88
N MET A 174 1.82 7.46 20.33
CA MET A 174 2.31 8.80 20.68
C MET A 174 1.32 9.55 21.55
N GLY A 175 1.84 10.30 22.52
CA GLY A 175 1.06 11.12 23.43
C GLY A 175 1.76 12.45 23.75
N LEU A 176 1.10 13.24 24.59
CA LEU A 176 1.67 14.49 25.14
C LEU A 176 1.91 14.30 26.64
N ILE A 177 3.06 14.74 27.10
CA ILE A 177 3.40 14.84 28.52
C ILE A 177 3.59 16.31 28.89
N SER A 178 3.45 16.63 30.17
CA SER A 178 3.56 18.00 30.72
C SER A 178 2.48 18.97 30.18
N ARG A 179 2.66 20.26 30.36
CA ARG A 179 1.71 21.31 29.96
C ARG A 179 2.41 22.65 29.69
N GLY A 180 1.71 23.55 28.99
CA GLY A 180 2.25 24.87 28.65
C GLY A 180 3.45 24.76 27.70
N GLU A 181 4.51 25.50 27.97
CA GLU A 181 5.73 25.48 27.16
C GLU A 181 6.55 24.20 27.34
N ASP A 182 6.32 23.47 28.44
CA ASP A 182 7.01 22.20 28.74
C ASP A 182 6.32 20.98 28.10
N VAL A 183 5.29 21.19 27.27
CA VAL A 183 4.65 20.08 26.55
C VAL A 183 5.63 19.42 25.60
N GLU A 184 5.75 18.11 25.73
CA GLU A 184 6.54 17.26 24.85
C GLU A 184 5.69 16.16 24.23
N ILE A 185 5.99 15.83 22.98
CA ILE A 185 5.40 14.69 22.27
C ILE A 185 6.40 13.53 22.33
N THR A 186 5.95 12.39 22.83
CA THR A 186 6.76 11.18 22.98
C THR A 186 5.91 9.93 22.93
N THR A 187 6.55 8.77 22.89
CA THR A 187 5.91 7.47 23.12
C THR A 187 5.98 7.14 24.62
N TYR A 188 5.11 6.23 25.08
CA TYR A 188 5.15 5.77 26.48
C TYR A 188 6.47 5.06 26.77
N LEU A 189 7.21 5.53 27.76
CA LEU A 189 8.53 5.01 28.16
C LEU A 189 9.51 4.85 26.99
N GLU A 190 9.43 5.70 25.99
CA GLU A 190 10.28 5.65 24.79
C GLU A 190 10.25 4.30 24.06
N THR A 191 9.12 3.61 24.10
CA THR A 191 8.92 2.40 23.32
C THR A 191 8.86 2.71 21.84
N ALA A 192 9.33 1.78 20.99
CA ALA A 192 9.18 1.92 19.55
C ALA A 192 7.69 1.90 19.15
N MET A 193 7.33 2.71 18.16
CA MET A 193 5.99 2.64 17.55
C MET A 193 5.74 1.26 16.95
N ALA A 194 4.51 0.76 17.09
CA ALA A 194 4.13 -0.61 16.72
C ALA A 194 3.26 -0.71 15.46
N SER A 195 2.91 0.43 14.84
CA SER A 195 2.08 0.47 13.65
C SER A 195 2.87 0.13 12.39
N GLU A 196 2.26 -0.55 11.46
CA GLU A 196 2.75 -0.80 10.09
C GLU A 196 2.67 0.45 9.18
N LEU A 197 2.11 1.56 9.73
CA LEU A 197 1.92 2.85 9.06
C LEU A 197 2.72 3.99 9.71
N GLN A 198 3.61 3.68 10.66
CA GLN A 198 4.30 4.69 11.48
C GLN A 198 5.08 5.72 10.65
N GLY A 199 5.61 5.33 9.48
CA GLY A 199 6.36 6.23 8.59
C GLY A 199 5.57 7.43 8.08
N ASN A 200 4.22 7.38 8.07
CA ASN A 200 3.39 8.51 7.64
C ASN A 200 3.48 9.73 8.57
N VAL A 201 3.94 9.58 9.81
CA VAL A 201 4.15 10.74 10.70
C VAL A 201 5.23 11.69 10.17
N VAL A 202 6.12 11.21 9.29
CA VAL A 202 7.15 12.04 8.64
C VAL A 202 6.51 13.04 7.68
N ASP A 203 5.57 12.59 6.84
CA ASP A 203 4.88 13.49 5.90
C ASP A 203 3.90 14.43 6.62
N LEU A 204 3.27 13.94 7.70
CA LEU A 204 2.34 14.72 8.50
C LEU A 204 3.00 15.82 9.32
N CYS A 205 4.27 15.65 9.69
CA CYS A 205 4.99 16.61 10.50
C CYS A 205 5.32 17.86 9.66
N PRO A 206 4.74 19.04 9.99
CA PRO A 206 4.94 20.26 9.19
C PRO A 206 6.34 20.86 9.36
N VAL A 207 7.17 20.26 10.20
CA VAL A 207 8.54 20.72 10.55
C VAL A 207 9.49 19.54 10.64
N GLY A 208 10.78 19.78 10.73
CA GLY A 208 11.81 18.74 10.85
C GLY A 208 11.94 18.10 12.23
N ALA A 209 10.84 18.03 13.01
CA ALA A 209 10.84 17.36 14.31
C ALA A 209 10.76 15.84 14.19
N LEU A 210 10.02 15.32 13.18
CA LEU A 210 9.93 13.90 12.84
C LEU A 210 10.36 13.75 11.38
N THR A 211 11.47 13.05 11.14
CA THR A 211 12.03 12.85 9.81
C THR A 211 12.34 11.37 9.57
N SER A 212 12.51 10.97 8.30
CA SER A 212 12.85 9.58 7.97
C SER A 212 14.30 9.29 8.39
N LYS A 213 14.49 8.39 9.36
CA LYS A 213 15.81 8.00 9.83
C LYS A 213 16.67 7.33 8.75
N PRO A 214 16.13 6.43 7.89
CA PRO A 214 16.91 5.86 6.79
C PRO A 214 17.34 6.85 5.71
N TYR A 215 16.67 8.01 5.61
CA TYR A 215 16.98 9.06 4.63
C TYR A 215 17.82 10.21 5.23
N GLU A 216 18.12 10.17 6.52
CA GLU A 216 18.82 11.22 7.25
C GLU A 216 20.07 11.74 6.52
N PHE A 217 20.15 13.06 6.28
CA PHE A 217 21.27 13.78 5.65
C PHE A 217 21.67 13.28 4.25
N THR A 218 20.76 12.62 3.53
CA THR A 218 21.11 12.00 2.23
C THR A 218 21.08 12.99 1.07
N ALA A 219 20.02 13.80 0.93
CA ALA A 219 19.86 14.75 -0.15
C ALA A 219 18.87 15.87 0.21
N ARG A 220 18.94 16.97 -0.57
CA ARG A 220 17.95 18.05 -0.51
C ARG A 220 16.83 17.83 -1.54
N PRO A 221 15.59 18.33 -1.28
CA PRO A 221 14.44 18.10 -2.18
C PRO A 221 14.67 18.56 -3.63
N TRP A 222 15.44 19.62 -3.84
CA TRP A 222 15.76 20.16 -5.17
C TRP A 222 16.83 19.37 -5.94
N GLU A 223 17.54 18.45 -5.28
CA GLU A 223 18.51 17.56 -5.93
C GLU A 223 17.83 16.32 -6.54
N LEU A 224 16.52 16.11 -6.25
CA LEU A 224 15.83 14.88 -6.55
C LEU A 224 15.03 14.96 -7.85
N SER A 225 15.17 13.94 -8.68
CA SER A 225 14.24 13.64 -9.75
C SER A 225 13.03 12.87 -9.20
N LYS A 226 11.83 13.32 -9.54
CA LYS A 226 10.57 12.79 -9.00
C LYS A 226 9.84 12.00 -10.08
N THR A 227 9.57 10.72 -9.83
CA THR A 227 8.84 9.84 -10.76
C THR A 227 7.60 9.30 -10.08
N GLU A 228 6.44 9.52 -10.67
CA GLU A 228 5.19 8.93 -10.22
C GLU A 228 5.16 7.44 -10.54
N SER A 229 4.69 6.62 -9.61
CA SER A 229 4.64 5.18 -9.75
C SER A 229 3.56 4.58 -8.84
N ILE A 230 3.51 3.26 -8.75
CA ILE A 230 2.66 2.52 -7.81
C ILE A 230 3.51 1.59 -6.96
N ASP A 231 3.01 1.29 -5.78
CA ASP A 231 3.54 0.27 -4.89
C ASP A 231 3.14 -1.13 -5.35
N ILE A 232 4.08 -2.07 -5.24
CA ILE A 232 3.84 -3.50 -5.52
C ILE A 232 4.20 -4.40 -4.33
N MET A 233 4.40 -3.82 -3.14
CA MET A 233 4.75 -4.57 -1.92
C MET A 233 3.55 -5.30 -1.32
N ASP A 234 2.35 -4.94 -1.74
CA ASP A 234 1.09 -5.61 -1.47
C ASP A 234 0.15 -5.53 -2.70
N ALA A 235 -1.08 -6.00 -2.58
CA ALA A 235 -2.03 -6.04 -3.68
C ALA A 235 -2.92 -4.79 -3.82
N LEU A 236 -2.68 -3.74 -3.03
CA LEU A 236 -3.47 -2.50 -3.09
C LEU A 236 -3.09 -1.61 -4.27
N GLY A 237 -1.81 -1.57 -4.63
CA GLY A 237 -1.31 -0.67 -5.65
C GLY A 237 -1.37 0.79 -5.22
N SER A 238 -0.92 1.10 -4.00
CA SER A 238 -0.87 2.47 -3.48
C SER A 238 -0.10 3.39 -4.41
N SER A 239 -0.64 4.57 -4.68
CA SER A 239 0.03 5.58 -5.51
C SER A 239 1.22 6.16 -4.77
N ILE A 240 2.39 6.12 -5.40
CA ILE A 240 3.67 6.58 -4.82
C ILE A 240 4.42 7.52 -5.74
N ARG A 241 5.37 8.23 -5.17
CA ARG A 241 6.41 8.98 -5.85
C ARG A 241 7.77 8.41 -5.46
N VAL A 242 8.55 8.03 -6.45
CA VAL A 242 9.92 7.55 -6.29
C VAL A 242 10.88 8.71 -6.53
N ASP A 243 11.62 9.11 -5.52
CA ASP A 243 12.60 10.19 -5.59
C ASP A 243 14.01 9.61 -5.76
N THR A 244 14.69 10.02 -6.83
CA THR A 244 16.02 9.52 -7.22
C THR A 244 17.05 10.65 -7.33
N ARG A 245 18.33 10.31 -7.11
CA ARG A 245 19.47 11.17 -7.45
C ARG A 245 20.42 10.35 -8.32
N GLY A 246 20.57 10.78 -9.58
CA GLY A 246 21.31 10.00 -10.57
C GLY A 246 20.64 8.66 -10.87
N LYS A 247 21.31 7.55 -10.54
CA LYS A 247 20.80 6.19 -10.76
C LYS A 247 20.22 5.54 -9.50
N GLU A 248 20.20 6.25 -8.40
CA GLU A 248 19.90 5.69 -7.09
C GLU A 248 18.53 6.16 -6.58
N VAL A 249 17.69 5.23 -6.17
CA VAL A 249 16.46 5.52 -5.43
C VAL A 249 16.85 5.92 -4.00
N LEU A 250 16.40 7.10 -3.55
CA LEU A 250 16.74 7.62 -2.23
C LEU A 250 15.58 7.57 -1.26
N ARG A 251 14.35 7.82 -1.72
CA ARG A 251 13.14 7.73 -0.88
C ARG A 251 11.90 7.45 -1.72
N ILE A 252 10.86 6.95 -1.05
CA ILE A 252 9.53 6.73 -1.61
C ILE A 252 8.53 7.47 -0.73
N LEU A 253 7.67 8.26 -1.36
CA LEU A 253 6.64 9.07 -0.71
C LEU A 253 5.26 8.74 -1.27
N PRO A 254 4.16 8.95 -0.51
CA PRO A 254 2.81 8.77 -1.02
C PRO A 254 2.46 9.84 -2.06
N ARG A 255 1.55 9.49 -2.96
CA ARG A 255 0.74 10.40 -3.77
C ARG A 255 -0.72 10.26 -3.36
N ILE A 256 -1.44 11.36 -3.40
CA ILE A 256 -2.88 11.36 -3.11
C ILE A 256 -3.62 10.54 -4.17
N ASN A 257 -4.39 9.56 -3.72
CA ASN A 257 -5.34 8.80 -4.52
C ASN A 257 -6.51 8.39 -3.63
N GLU A 258 -7.61 9.14 -3.72
CA GLU A 258 -8.79 8.95 -2.86
C GLU A 258 -9.40 7.55 -2.98
N ALA A 259 -9.36 6.99 -4.18
CA ALA A 259 -9.94 5.68 -4.45
C ALA A 259 -9.13 4.51 -3.86
N VAL A 260 -7.81 4.67 -3.69
CA VAL A 260 -6.92 3.56 -3.28
C VAL A 260 -6.34 3.78 -1.88
N ASN A 261 -5.36 4.68 -1.77
CA ASN A 261 -4.56 4.84 -0.55
C ASN A 261 -4.80 6.17 0.19
N GLU A 262 -5.75 7.00 -0.28
CA GLU A 262 -5.89 8.37 0.20
C GLU A 262 -4.54 9.12 0.10
N GLU A 263 -3.79 9.23 1.18
CA GLU A 263 -2.43 9.79 1.22
C GLU A 263 -1.49 8.95 2.11
N TRP A 264 -1.89 7.72 2.41
CA TRP A 264 -1.14 6.83 3.29
C TRP A 264 -0.40 5.77 2.49
N ILE A 265 0.81 5.40 2.94
CA ILE A 265 1.53 4.21 2.46
C ILE A 265 2.06 3.40 3.64
N SER A 266 2.28 2.12 3.41
CA SER A 266 2.84 1.24 4.43
C SER A 266 4.31 1.54 4.69
N ASP A 267 4.81 1.17 5.86
CA ASP A 267 6.22 1.31 6.21
C ASP A 267 7.12 0.51 5.27
N LYS A 268 6.66 -0.65 4.84
CA LYS A 268 7.34 -1.48 3.85
C LYS A 268 7.45 -0.75 2.52
N THR A 269 6.35 -0.21 1.99
CA THR A 269 6.33 0.61 0.78
C THR A 269 7.36 1.74 0.84
N ARG A 270 7.39 2.45 1.98
CA ARG A 270 8.24 3.65 2.18
C ARG A 270 9.72 3.32 2.34
N HIS A 271 10.05 2.26 3.06
CA HIS A 271 11.39 2.06 3.61
C HIS A 271 12.14 0.83 3.06
N VAL A 272 11.63 0.14 2.03
CA VAL A 272 12.41 -0.93 1.34
C VAL A 272 13.56 -0.41 0.48
N VAL A 273 13.82 0.88 0.47
CA VAL A 273 14.77 1.54 -0.44
C VAL A 273 16.19 0.99 -0.32
N ASP A 274 16.66 0.66 0.88
CA ASP A 274 17.95 0.02 1.09
C ASP A 274 17.99 -1.42 0.54
N GLY A 275 16.86 -2.11 0.50
CA GLY A 275 16.71 -3.41 -0.15
C GLY A 275 16.89 -3.34 -1.67
N LEU A 276 16.48 -2.24 -2.32
CA LEU A 276 16.72 -2.01 -3.75
C LEU A 276 18.21 -1.90 -4.12
N LYS A 277 19.09 -1.73 -3.15
CA LYS A 277 20.54 -1.62 -3.34
C LYS A 277 21.30 -2.84 -2.86
N SER A 278 20.70 -3.66 -1.99
CA SER A 278 21.34 -4.78 -1.32
C SER A 278 21.07 -6.09 -2.06
N GLN A 279 22.02 -7.03 -2.06
CA GLN A 279 21.90 -8.38 -2.62
C GLN A 279 21.39 -8.43 -4.08
N ARG A 280 21.68 -7.41 -4.87
CA ARG A 280 21.23 -7.30 -6.26
C ARG A 280 22.00 -8.24 -7.18
N LEU A 281 21.25 -8.91 -8.04
CA LEU A 281 21.82 -9.68 -9.16
C LEU A 281 22.19 -8.70 -10.27
N ASP A 282 23.47 -8.62 -10.59
CA ASP A 282 24.04 -7.65 -11.53
C ASP A 282 24.52 -8.28 -12.86
N ARG A 283 24.63 -9.61 -12.92
CA ARG A 283 25.07 -10.37 -14.10
C ARG A 283 24.49 -11.78 -14.08
N PRO A 284 24.52 -12.52 -15.23
CA PRO A 284 24.15 -13.92 -15.24
C PRO A 284 25.11 -14.80 -14.43
N TYR A 285 24.58 -15.91 -13.89
CA TYR A 285 25.36 -16.96 -13.22
C TYR A 285 24.96 -18.32 -13.75
N VAL A 286 25.93 -19.25 -13.83
CA VAL A 286 25.72 -20.65 -14.19
C VAL A 286 26.32 -21.55 -13.09
N ARG A 287 25.60 -22.59 -12.70
CA ARG A 287 26.08 -23.56 -11.72
C ARG A 287 27.05 -24.54 -12.35
N VAL A 288 28.31 -24.53 -11.90
CA VAL A 288 29.38 -25.41 -12.35
C VAL A 288 29.94 -26.13 -11.14
N ALA A 289 29.93 -27.47 -11.15
CA ALA A 289 30.37 -28.30 -10.03
C ALA A 289 29.71 -27.89 -8.67
N GLY A 290 28.42 -27.65 -8.69
CA GLY A 290 27.61 -27.30 -7.51
C GLY A 290 27.72 -25.85 -7.06
N LYS A 291 28.56 -24.99 -7.67
CA LYS A 291 28.76 -23.59 -7.30
C LYS A 291 28.30 -22.66 -8.42
N LEU A 292 27.55 -21.62 -8.07
CA LEU A 292 27.21 -20.53 -9.01
C LEU A 292 28.45 -19.73 -9.34
N LYS A 293 28.74 -19.56 -10.64
CA LYS A 293 29.84 -18.75 -11.16
C LYS A 293 29.30 -17.66 -12.07
N PRO A 294 29.88 -16.45 -12.04
CA PRO A 294 29.56 -15.41 -13.01
C PRO A 294 29.73 -15.93 -14.45
N ALA A 295 28.81 -15.55 -15.32
CA ALA A 295 28.77 -15.94 -16.71
C ALA A 295 28.34 -14.77 -17.59
N SER A 296 28.62 -14.84 -18.87
CA SER A 296 28.04 -13.95 -19.86
C SER A 296 26.61 -14.37 -20.21
N TRP A 297 25.82 -13.46 -20.80
CA TRP A 297 24.48 -13.78 -21.32
C TRP A 297 24.52 -14.95 -22.32
N GLY A 298 25.52 -15.00 -23.20
CA GLY A 298 25.67 -16.09 -24.16
C GLY A 298 25.88 -17.45 -23.50
N GLU A 299 26.76 -17.53 -22.49
CA GLU A 299 27.01 -18.77 -21.74
C GLU A 299 25.77 -19.23 -20.97
N ALA A 300 25.05 -18.30 -20.32
CA ALA A 300 23.83 -18.60 -19.59
C ALA A 300 22.73 -19.12 -20.54
N PHE A 301 22.50 -18.45 -21.67
CA PHE A 301 21.53 -18.89 -22.66
C PHE A 301 21.90 -20.22 -23.31
N ALA A 302 23.18 -20.47 -23.59
CA ALA A 302 23.65 -21.75 -24.12
C ALA A 302 23.41 -22.89 -23.14
N ALA A 303 23.65 -22.69 -21.84
CA ALA A 303 23.36 -23.70 -20.79
C ALA A 303 21.88 -24.04 -20.72
N ILE A 304 20.99 -23.04 -20.77
CA ILE A 304 19.54 -23.23 -20.80
C ILE A 304 19.12 -23.98 -22.07
N ALA A 305 19.60 -23.54 -23.25
CA ALA A 305 19.25 -24.14 -24.53
C ALA A 305 19.70 -25.61 -24.64
N ALA A 306 20.88 -25.95 -24.10
CA ALA A 306 21.38 -27.31 -24.06
C ALA A 306 20.43 -28.22 -23.29
N LYS A 307 19.86 -27.75 -22.16
CA LYS A 307 18.94 -28.55 -21.35
C LYS A 307 17.53 -28.58 -21.96
N VAL A 308 17.00 -27.48 -22.44
CA VAL A 308 15.66 -27.41 -23.05
C VAL A 308 15.58 -28.27 -24.32
N LYS A 309 16.62 -28.31 -25.18
CA LYS A 309 16.67 -29.14 -26.38
C LYS A 309 16.54 -30.63 -26.13
N THR A 310 16.91 -31.08 -24.95
CA THR A 310 16.82 -32.51 -24.53
C THR A 310 15.54 -32.81 -23.74
N THR A 311 14.67 -31.82 -23.56
CA THR A 311 13.47 -31.92 -22.72
C THR A 311 12.22 -31.72 -23.60
N THR A 312 11.17 -32.46 -23.33
CA THR A 312 9.85 -32.28 -24.02
C THR A 312 9.00 -31.24 -23.30
N GLY A 313 8.11 -30.56 -24.01
CA GLY A 313 7.24 -29.52 -23.45
C GLY A 313 6.52 -29.89 -22.14
N PRO A 314 5.90 -31.11 -22.04
CA PRO A 314 5.26 -31.58 -20.80
C PRO A 314 6.21 -31.81 -19.61
N LYS A 315 7.50 -31.61 -19.77
CA LYS A 315 8.52 -31.70 -18.70
C LYS A 315 9.15 -30.33 -18.37
N ILE A 316 8.59 -29.27 -18.92
CA ILE A 316 9.02 -27.89 -18.68
C ILE A 316 7.93 -27.17 -17.90
N GLY A 317 8.26 -26.45 -16.83
CA GLY A 317 7.33 -25.67 -16.05
C GLY A 317 7.70 -24.20 -15.96
N PHE A 318 6.70 -23.34 -15.69
CA PHE A 318 6.84 -21.90 -15.53
C PHE A 318 6.09 -21.43 -14.29
N ILE A 319 6.83 -20.84 -13.37
CA ILE A 319 6.30 -20.30 -12.11
C ILE A 319 6.62 -18.81 -12.07
N ALA A 320 5.64 -17.98 -11.73
CA ALA A 320 5.80 -16.54 -11.59
C ALA A 320 5.44 -16.09 -10.17
N GLY A 321 6.28 -15.24 -9.59
CA GLY A 321 6.12 -14.70 -8.23
C GLY A 321 5.25 -13.45 -8.17
N ASP A 322 5.03 -12.97 -6.95
CA ASP A 322 4.09 -11.89 -6.62
C ASP A 322 4.49 -10.49 -7.11
N LEU A 323 5.74 -10.28 -7.55
CA LEU A 323 6.24 -9.01 -8.07
C LEU A 323 6.32 -8.97 -9.61
N THR A 324 5.80 -9.98 -10.30
CA THR A 324 5.86 -10.10 -11.77
C THR A 324 4.81 -9.22 -12.43
N SER A 325 5.20 -8.40 -13.40
CA SER A 325 4.28 -7.57 -14.17
C SER A 325 3.48 -8.37 -15.20
N VAL A 326 2.37 -7.81 -15.68
CA VAL A 326 1.50 -8.48 -16.68
C VAL A 326 2.24 -8.71 -18.00
N GLU A 327 3.13 -7.78 -18.40
CA GLU A 327 3.99 -7.93 -19.58
C GLU A 327 4.90 -9.15 -19.49
N GLU A 328 5.50 -9.36 -18.33
CA GLU A 328 6.39 -10.49 -18.06
C GLU A 328 5.62 -11.81 -18.03
N LEU A 329 4.43 -11.83 -17.37
CA LEU A 329 3.54 -12.96 -17.38
C LEU A 329 3.11 -13.33 -18.82
N HIS A 330 2.79 -12.32 -19.65
CA HIS A 330 2.42 -12.55 -21.04
C HIS A 330 3.57 -13.13 -21.85
N ALA A 331 4.79 -12.59 -21.69
CA ALA A 331 5.98 -13.11 -22.35
C ALA A 331 6.29 -14.56 -21.92
N LEU A 332 6.18 -14.87 -20.62
CA LEU A 332 6.35 -16.24 -20.09
C LEU A 332 5.28 -17.18 -20.66
N LYS A 333 4.02 -16.76 -20.72
CA LYS A 333 2.91 -17.54 -21.27
C LYS A 333 3.15 -17.88 -22.75
N LEU A 334 3.59 -16.90 -23.53
CA LEU A 334 3.93 -17.09 -24.94
C LEU A 334 5.11 -18.07 -25.11
N LEU A 335 6.13 -17.95 -24.25
CA LEU A 335 7.27 -18.87 -24.27
C LEU A 335 6.84 -20.29 -23.89
N ALA A 336 6.05 -20.46 -22.84
CA ALA A 336 5.50 -21.76 -22.44
C ALA A 336 4.70 -22.42 -23.56
N ALA A 337 3.81 -21.67 -24.20
CA ALA A 337 3.02 -22.15 -25.34
C ALA A 337 3.91 -22.57 -26.51
N SER A 338 4.95 -21.80 -26.84
CA SER A 338 5.88 -22.10 -27.93
C SER A 338 6.71 -23.36 -27.68
N LEU A 339 6.97 -23.68 -26.41
CA LEU A 339 7.67 -24.88 -25.97
C LEU A 339 6.71 -26.09 -25.73
N GLY A 340 5.40 -25.88 -25.87
CA GLY A 340 4.37 -26.92 -25.67
C GLY A 340 4.19 -27.31 -24.19
N SER A 341 4.44 -26.40 -23.25
CA SER A 341 4.25 -26.63 -21.83
C SER A 341 2.85 -26.24 -21.36
N PRO A 342 2.11 -27.13 -20.66
CA PRO A 342 0.85 -26.82 -19.99
C PRO A 342 1.05 -26.29 -18.56
N HIS A 343 2.28 -26.30 -18.02
CA HIS A 343 2.61 -26.03 -16.64
C HIS A 343 2.99 -24.58 -16.44
N ILE A 344 1.99 -23.71 -16.30
CA ILE A 344 2.15 -22.28 -15.96
C ILE A 344 1.34 -21.97 -14.71
N ASP A 345 1.89 -21.29 -13.70
CA ASP A 345 1.13 -20.87 -12.53
C ASP A 345 1.79 -19.69 -11.82
N ALA A 346 0.99 -18.68 -11.44
CA ALA A 346 1.40 -17.54 -10.63
C ALA A 346 0.83 -17.57 -9.20
N ARG A 347 0.14 -18.64 -8.81
CA ARG A 347 -0.46 -18.79 -7.48
C ARG A 347 0.51 -19.45 -6.50
N VAL A 348 1.60 -18.73 -6.20
CA VAL A 348 2.71 -19.24 -5.38
C VAL A 348 2.31 -19.62 -3.95
N ASP A 349 1.22 -19.03 -3.43
CA ASP A 349 0.62 -19.37 -2.13
C ASP A 349 -0.29 -20.62 -2.18
N GLY A 350 -0.56 -21.16 -3.37
CA GLY A 350 -1.40 -22.34 -3.57
C GLY A 350 -2.91 -22.06 -3.54
N THR A 351 -3.32 -20.79 -3.63
CA THR A 351 -4.74 -20.42 -3.67
C THR A 351 -5.52 -21.14 -4.76
N LYS A 352 -6.80 -21.44 -4.49
CA LYS A 352 -7.69 -22.17 -5.41
C LYS A 352 -8.52 -21.28 -6.33
N LEU A 353 -8.17 -19.98 -6.41
CA LEU A 353 -8.78 -19.05 -7.36
C LEU A 353 -8.49 -19.47 -8.82
N HIS A 354 -9.51 -19.35 -9.68
CA HIS A 354 -9.38 -19.76 -11.08
C HIS A 354 -10.22 -18.85 -11.98
N PRO A 355 -9.69 -18.34 -13.11
CA PRO A 355 -10.40 -17.41 -14.00
C PRO A 355 -11.66 -18.00 -14.65
N ALA A 356 -11.78 -19.32 -14.80
CA ALA A 356 -12.98 -19.98 -15.31
C ALA A 356 -14.24 -19.75 -14.44
N ASN A 357 -14.07 -19.34 -13.19
CA ASN A 357 -15.19 -19.01 -12.29
C ASN A 357 -15.75 -17.59 -12.55
N GLY A 358 -15.22 -16.87 -13.51
CA GLY A 358 -15.56 -15.48 -13.79
C GLY A 358 -14.76 -14.48 -12.95
N ARG A 359 -14.63 -13.25 -13.47
CA ARG A 359 -13.75 -12.23 -12.89
C ARG A 359 -14.18 -11.80 -11.49
N ALA A 360 -15.48 -11.71 -11.21
CA ALA A 360 -15.98 -11.37 -9.88
C ALA A 360 -15.54 -12.36 -8.80
N SER A 361 -15.18 -13.61 -9.15
CA SER A 361 -14.75 -14.64 -8.19
C SER A 361 -13.38 -14.37 -7.53
N TYR A 362 -12.60 -13.42 -8.06
CA TYR A 362 -11.27 -13.10 -7.54
C TYR A 362 -10.99 -11.59 -7.38
N LEU A 363 -12.01 -10.72 -7.45
CA LEU A 363 -11.86 -9.29 -7.23
C LEU A 363 -12.36 -8.86 -5.86
N PHE A 364 -11.85 -7.75 -5.37
CA PHE A 364 -12.44 -6.97 -4.29
C PHE A 364 -13.60 -6.14 -4.86
N ASN A 365 -14.74 -6.80 -5.10
CA ASN A 365 -15.81 -6.27 -5.94
C ASN A 365 -16.48 -4.99 -5.41
N ALA A 366 -16.50 -4.80 -4.08
CA ALA A 366 -17.06 -3.60 -3.47
C ALA A 366 -16.22 -2.34 -3.70
N THR A 367 -15.05 -2.47 -4.31
CA THR A 367 -13.96 -1.51 -4.43
C THR A 367 -13.33 -1.09 -3.09
N ILE A 368 -12.10 -0.57 -3.12
CA ILE A 368 -11.43 -0.10 -1.91
C ILE A 368 -12.18 1.12 -1.35
N GLU A 369 -12.61 2.04 -2.20
CA GLU A 369 -13.41 3.20 -1.81
C GLU A 369 -14.78 2.79 -1.26
N GLY A 370 -15.38 1.72 -1.76
CA GLY A 370 -16.66 1.21 -1.29
C GLY A 370 -16.67 0.80 0.17
N ILE A 371 -15.52 0.50 0.78
CA ILE A 371 -15.40 0.27 2.23
C ILE A 371 -16.02 1.43 3.03
N ASP A 372 -15.91 2.66 2.53
CA ASP A 372 -16.48 3.85 3.18
C ASP A 372 -18.00 3.85 3.24
N GLN A 373 -18.67 2.98 2.46
CA GLN A 373 -20.13 2.82 2.39
C GLN A 373 -20.61 1.53 3.09
N ALA A 374 -19.70 0.61 3.42
CA ALA A 374 -20.08 -0.66 4.07
C ALA A 374 -20.75 -0.39 5.44
N ASP A 375 -21.81 -1.14 5.76
CA ASP A 375 -22.59 -1.01 7.00
C ASP A 375 -22.59 -2.28 7.88
N ALA A 376 -22.02 -3.39 7.38
CA ALA A 376 -21.61 -4.56 8.15
C ALA A 376 -20.41 -5.23 7.45
N ILE A 377 -19.38 -5.64 8.20
CA ILE A 377 -18.16 -6.23 7.64
C ILE A 377 -17.85 -7.55 8.31
N VAL A 378 -17.61 -8.61 7.53
CA VAL A 378 -17.02 -9.85 8.03
C VAL A 378 -15.71 -10.14 7.31
N ILE A 379 -14.65 -10.39 8.07
CA ILE A 379 -13.31 -10.71 7.58
C ILE A 379 -13.07 -12.20 7.78
N VAL A 380 -12.78 -12.91 6.71
CA VAL A 380 -12.65 -14.37 6.71
C VAL A 380 -11.27 -14.77 6.21
N GLY A 381 -10.46 -15.38 7.06
CA GLY A 381 -9.13 -15.89 6.70
C GLY A 381 -8.15 -14.83 6.20
N SER A 382 -8.26 -13.61 6.73
CA SER A 382 -7.36 -12.49 6.42
C SER A 382 -6.96 -11.77 7.69
N ASN A 383 -5.73 -11.26 7.70
CA ASN A 383 -5.27 -10.25 8.64
C ASN A 383 -4.94 -8.96 7.86
N PRO A 384 -5.93 -8.10 7.58
CA PRO A 384 -5.72 -6.91 6.76
C PRO A 384 -4.68 -5.94 7.32
N ARG A 385 -4.42 -5.95 8.64
CA ARG A 385 -3.33 -5.17 9.23
C ARG A 385 -1.96 -5.60 8.73
N ARG A 386 -1.74 -6.91 8.47
CA ARG A 386 -0.47 -7.46 7.92
C ARG A 386 -0.46 -7.58 6.41
N GLU A 387 -1.62 -7.83 5.81
CA GLU A 387 -1.74 -8.09 4.38
C GLU A 387 -1.84 -6.80 3.56
N ALA A 388 -2.60 -5.80 4.08
CA ALA A 388 -2.89 -4.53 3.44
C ALA A 388 -3.15 -3.43 4.50
N PRO A 389 -2.11 -2.89 5.17
CA PRO A 389 -2.28 -1.96 6.29
C PRO A 389 -3.09 -0.70 5.95
N VAL A 390 -2.96 -0.20 4.74
CA VAL A 390 -3.70 0.99 4.27
C VAL A 390 -5.20 0.67 4.14
N LEU A 391 -5.56 -0.52 3.65
CA LEU A 391 -6.95 -0.98 3.62
C LEU A 391 -7.49 -1.16 5.04
N ASN A 392 -6.69 -1.71 5.96
CA ASN A 392 -7.08 -1.82 7.37
C ASN A 392 -7.37 -0.45 8.01
N ALA A 393 -6.55 0.57 7.70
CA ALA A 393 -6.79 1.94 8.15
C ALA A 393 -8.11 2.50 7.58
N ARG A 394 -8.47 2.16 6.32
CA ARG A 394 -9.75 2.56 5.72
C ARG A 394 -10.94 1.89 6.40
N ILE A 395 -10.86 0.60 6.73
CA ILE A 395 -11.88 -0.09 7.56
C ILE A 395 -11.99 0.59 8.92
N ARG A 396 -10.86 0.91 9.57
CA ARG A 396 -10.84 1.64 10.83
C ARG A 396 -11.51 3.01 10.72
N LYS A 397 -11.21 3.79 9.69
CA LYS A 397 -11.86 5.09 9.40
C LYS A 397 -13.39 4.92 9.33
N ARG A 398 -13.87 3.91 8.60
CA ARG A 398 -15.29 3.59 8.50
C ARG A 398 -15.89 3.22 9.86
N TRP A 399 -15.19 2.39 10.64
CA TRP A 399 -15.61 1.99 11.99
C TRP A 399 -15.65 3.21 12.93
N LEU A 400 -14.67 4.09 12.91
CA LEU A 400 -14.66 5.31 13.75
C LEU A 400 -15.87 6.21 13.47
N LYS A 401 -16.24 6.37 12.19
CA LYS A 401 -17.33 7.26 11.76
C LYS A 401 -18.70 6.83 12.24
N SER A 402 -18.99 5.55 12.31
CA SER A 402 -20.34 5.05 12.57
C SER A 402 -20.39 3.77 13.40
N LYS A 403 -19.26 3.31 13.94
CA LYS A 403 -19.18 2.07 14.72
C LYS A 403 -19.79 0.88 13.97
N VAL A 404 -19.54 0.81 12.67
CA VAL A 404 -20.01 -0.30 11.84
C VAL A 404 -19.63 -1.64 12.48
N PRO A 405 -20.57 -2.63 12.57
CA PRO A 405 -20.28 -3.93 13.14
C PRO A 405 -19.27 -4.68 12.26
N VAL A 406 -18.17 -5.12 12.89
CA VAL A 406 -17.12 -5.91 12.25
C VAL A 406 -17.03 -7.26 12.95
N ALA A 407 -16.89 -8.35 12.17
CA ALA A 407 -16.64 -9.68 12.71
C ALA A 407 -15.46 -10.35 12.00
N VAL A 408 -14.84 -11.32 12.67
CA VAL A 408 -13.68 -12.06 12.16
C VAL A 408 -13.91 -13.57 12.29
N ILE A 409 -13.58 -14.30 11.21
CA ILE A 409 -13.45 -15.75 11.17
C ILE A 409 -12.01 -16.09 10.74
N GLY A 410 -11.22 -16.71 11.62
CA GLY A 410 -9.82 -17.02 11.38
C GLY A 410 -8.98 -16.85 12.64
N GLU A 411 -7.78 -16.30 12.51
CA GLU A 411 -6.90 -16.00 13.65
C GLU A 411 -7.49 -14.88 14.53
N GLN A 412 -7.30 -15.00 15.85
CA GLN A 412 -7.53 -13.86 16.74
C GLN A 412 -6.42 -12.84 16.54
N MET A 413 -6.80 -11.58 16.30
CA MET A 413 -5.85 -10.53 15.96
C MET A 413 -6.26 -9.17 16.51
N ASN A 414 -5.29 -8.28 16.68
CA ASN A 414 -5.55 -6.88 16.97
C ASN A 414 -5.62 -6.08 15.67
N LEU A 415 -6.82 -5.74 15.23
CA LEU A 415 -7.08 -4.93 14.03
C LEU A 415 -7.06 -3.43 14.30
N THR A 416 -6.84 -3.01 15.56
CA THR A 416 -6.90 -1.63 16.03
C THR A 416 -8.30 -1.01 16.12
N TYR A 417 -9.36 -1.81 15.94
CA TYR A 417 -10.76 -1.46 16.14
C TYR A 417 -11.54 -2.66 16.70
N ASP A 418 -12.70 -2.39 17.33
CA ASP A 418 -13.51 -3.43 17.93
C ASP A 418 -14.11 -4.34 16.86
N HIS A 419 -14.08 -5.63 17.11
CA HIS A 419 -14.68 -6.64 16.26
C HIS A 419 -15.12 -7.86 17.06
N ALA A 420 -16.13 -8.57 16.57
CA ALA A 420 -16.58 -9.83 17.13
C ALA A 420 -15.76 -10.99 16.54
N TYR A 421 -15.16 -11.81 17.41
CA TYR A 421 -14.54 -13.06 16.97
C TYR A 421 -15.59 -14.16 16.90
N LEU A 422 -15.84 -14.73 15.70
CA LEU A 422 -16.89 -15.73 15.49
C LEU A 422 -16.39 -17.18 15.57
N GLY A 423 -15.10 -17.40 15.29
CA GLY A 423 -14.46 -18.71 15.29
C GLY A 423 -13.31 -18.84 14.29
N ALA A 424 -12.71 -20.01 14.21
CA ALA A 424 -11.39 -20.16 13.58
C ALA A 424 -11.42 -20.55 12.09
N GLY A 425 -12.48 -21.21 11.58
CA GLY A 425 -12.35 -21.85 10.26
C GLY A 425 -13.67 -22.09 9.53
N GLY A 426 -13.65 -23.00 8.58
CA GLY A 426 -14.72 -23.24 7.61
C GLY A 426 -16.05 -23.64 8.21
N GLN A 427 -16.07 -24.35 9.31
CA GLN A 427 -17.33 -24.71 9.99
C GLN A 427 -18.03 -23.48 10.58
N THR A 428 -17.27 -22.49 11.06
CA THR A 428 -17.82 -21.21 11.51
C THR A 428 -18.46 -20.44 10.35
N LEU A 429 -17.79 -20.39 9.20
CA LEU A 429 -18.33 -19.77 7.99
C LEU A 429 -19.63 -20.50 7.54
N SER A 430 -19.67 -21.84 7.63
CA SER A 430 -20.85 -22.64 7.33
C SER A 430 -22.01 -22.32 8.28
N ALA A 431 -21.76 -22.22 9.57
CA ALA A 431 -22.75 -21.85 10.58
C ALA A 431 -23.28 -20.41 10.34
N LEU A 432 -22.41 -19.48 9.99
CA LEU A 432 -22.79 -18.11 9.62
C LEU A 432 -23.70 -18.12 8.37
N ALA A 433 -23.35 -18.88 7.34
CA ALA A 433 -24.14 -19.00 6.12
C ALA A 433 -25.51 -19.66 6.32
N ARG A 434 -25.65 -20.55 7.31
CA ARG A 434 -26.93 -21.15 7.70
C ARG A 434 -27.77 -20.26 8.64
N GLY A 435 -27.21 -19.12 9.10
CA GLY A 435 -27.89 -18.23 10.04
C GLY A 435 -27.88 -18.71 11.51
N GLU A 436 -26.97 -19.62 11.86
CA GLU A 436 -26.84 -20.18 13.22
C GLU A 436 -26.05 -19.27 14.18
N ILE A 437 -25.34 -18.26 13.61
CA ILE A 437 -24.56 -17.27 14.36
C ILE A 437 -25.30 -15.93 14.31
N ALA A 438 -25.44 -15.25 15.44
CA ALA A 438 -26.18 -13.99 15.56
C ALA A 438 -25.75 -12.91 14.56
N PHE A 439 -24.48 -12.87 14.16
CA PHE A 439 -23.98 -11.92 13.18
C PHE A 439 -24.60 -12.09 11.78
N ALA A 440 -25.19 -13.25 11.46
CA ALA A 440 -25.94 -13.46 10.23
C ALA A 440 -27.13 -12.50 10.08
N GLU A 441 -27.81 -12.19 11.17
CA GLU A 441 -28.93 -11.23 11.16
C GLU A 441 -28.41 -9.79 10.91
N THR A 442 -27.23 -9.46 11.43
CA THR A 442 -26.57 -8.18 11.15
C THR A 442 -26.26 -8.03 9.66
N LEU A 443 -25.72 -9.10 9.02
CA LEU A 443 -25.43 -9.10 7.58
C LEU A 443 -26.71 -8.99 6.73
N LYS A 444 -27.80 -9.68 7.11
CA LYS A 444 -29.07 -9.61 6.41
C LYS A 444 -29.76 -8.25 6.53
N ALA A 445 -29.60 -7.57 7.65
CA ALA A 445 -30.16 -6.24 7.88
C ALA A 445 -29.37 -5.11 7.19
N ALA A 446 -28.11 -5.38 6.82
CA ALA A 446 -27.24 -4.42 6.18
C ALA A 446 -27.67 -4.17 4.72
N LYS A 447 -27.53 -2.93 4.27
CA LYS A 447 -27.75 -2.54 2.87
C LYS A 447 -26.52 -2.78 2.01
N ASN A 448 -25.35 -2.55 2.60
CA ASN A 448 -24.04 -2.69 1.97
C ASN A 448 -23.14 -3.63 2.80
N PRO A 449 -23.54 -4.91 3.00
CA PRO A 449 -22.71 -5.87 3.71
C PRO A 449 -21.45 -6.17 2.93
N LEU A 450 -20.32 -6.39 3.63
CA LEU A 450 -19.03 -6.66 3.02
C LEU A 450 -18.41 -7.93 3.62
N ILE A 451 -18.15 -8.92 2.77
CA ILE A 451 -17.47 -10.17 3.10
C ILE A 451 -16.08 -10.12 2.51
N ILE A 452 -15.07 -9.82 3.33
CA ILE A 452 -13.67 -9.81 2.90
C ILE A 452 -13.10 -11.21 3.09
N LEU A 453 -12.81 -11.90 1.98
CA LEU A 453 -12.24 -13.23 1.96
C LEU A 453 -10.75 -13.16 1.62
N GLY A 454 -9.90 -13.51 2.57
CA GLY A 454 -8.45 -13.49 2.40
C GLY A 454 -7.85 -14.82 1.98
N GLN A 455 -6.56 -14.79 1.65
CA GLN A 455 -5.85 -15.95 1.14
C GLN A 455 -5.75 -17.08 2.18
N GLY A 456 -5.73 -16.78 3.48
CA GLY A 456 -5.74 -17.80 4.53
C GLY A 456 -6.95 -18.74 4.51
N ALA A 457 -8.06 -18.30 3.91
CA ALA A 457 -9.24 -19.14 3.70
C ALA A 457 -9.21 -19.91 2.35
N LEU A 458 -8.34 -19.51 1.42
CA LEU A 458 -8.35 -19.98 0.03
C LEU A 458 -7.20 -20.92 -0.33
N VAL A 459 -6.14 -20.99 0.49
CA VAL A 459 -4.94 -21.81 0.21
C VAL A 459 -5.11 -23.26 0.64
N GLY A 460 -6.05 -23.58 1.52
CA GLY A 460 -6.35 -24.95 1.96
C GLY A 460 -6.82 -25.87 0.83
N ALA A 461 -6.78 -27.18 1.06
CA ALA A 461 -7.27 -28.18 0.10
C ALA A 461 -8.76 -27.96 -0.26
N ASP A 462 -9.54 -27.43 0.68
CA ASP A 462 -10.95 -27.08 0.54
C ASP A 462 -11.20 -25.62 0.15
N GLY A 463 -10.16 -24.85 -0.19
CA GLY A 463 -10.27 -23.43 -0.52
C GLY A 463 -11.30 -23.10 -1.62
N ALA A 464 -11.48 -23.98 -2.60
CA ALA A 464 -12.53 -23.84 -3.61
C ALA A 464 -13.95 -23.97 -3.01
N ALA A 465 -14.13 -24.90 -2.07
CA ALA A 465 -15.41 -25.07 -1.37
C ALA A 465 -15.69 -23.87 -0.43
N VAL A 466 -14.68 -23.35 0.24
CA VAL A 466 -14.77 -22.14 1.08
C VAL A 466 -15.16 -20.93 0.21
N LEU A 467 -14.53 -20.76 -0.95
CA LEU A 467 -14.88 -19.69 -1.89
C LEU A 467 -16.35 -19.81 -2.35
N SER A 468 -16.79 -21.02 -2.73
CA SER A 468 -18.17 -21.28 -3.11
C SER A 468 -19.16 -20.97 -1.97
N LEU A 469 -18.82 -21.34 -0.75
CA LEU A 469 -19.63 -21.05 0.44
C LEU A 469 -19.76 -19.56 0.73
N ALA A 470 -18.65 -18.82 0.63
CA ALA A 470 -18.63 -17.36 0.79
C ALA A 470 -19.46 -16.66 -0.31
N ALA A 471 -19.34 -17.13 -1.55
CA ALA A 471 -20.14 -16.65 -2.69
C ALA A 471 -21.64 -16.94 -2.48
N LYS A 472 -21.99 -18.13 -1.97
CA LYS A 472 -23.37 -18.50 -1.62
C LYS A 472 -23.93 -17.57 -0.53
N LEU A 473 -23.17 -17.30 0.50
CA LEU A 473 -23.54 -16.34 1.54
C LEU A 473 -23.78 -14.95 0.92
N ALA A 474 -22.83 -14.44 0.14
CA ALA A 474 -22.94 -13.13 -0.52
C ALA A 474 -24.18 -13.04 -1.40
N ALA A 475 -24.45 -14.07 -2.24
CA ALA A 475 -25.60 -14.13 -3.12
C ALA A 475 -26.95 -14.23 -2.38
N SER A 476 -26.97 -14.66 -1.12
CA SER A 476 -28.18 -14.75 -0.29
C SER A 476 -28.58 -13.43 0.37
N LEU A 477 -27.70 -12.42 0.36
CA LEU A 477 -27.95 -11.12 0.99
C LEU A 477 -28.72 -10.20 0.04
N THR A 478 -29.64 -9.42 0.60
CA THR A 478 -30.31 -8.34 -0.13
C THR A 478 -29.45 -7.09 -0.01
N VAL A 479 -28.97 -6.59 -1.15
CA VAL A 479 -28.01 -5.49 -1.19
C VAL A 479 -28.51 -4.32 -2.02
N THR A 480 -27.93 -3.14 -1.83
CA THR A 480 -28.16 -1.95 -2.68
C THR A 480 -27.82 -2.29 -4.13
N GLU A 481 -28.57 -1.73 -5.07
CA GLU A 481 -28.31 -1.88 -6.52
C GLU A 481 -26.85 -1.49 -6.85
N GLY A 482 -26.16 -2.34 -7.60
CA GLY A 482 -24.75 -2.17 -7.95
C GLY A 482 -23.76 -2.58 -6.88
N TRP A 483 -24.20 -2.96 -5.66
CA TRP A 483 -23.31 -3.46 -4.61
C TRP A 483 -23.04 -4.95 -4.79
N ASN A 484 -21.77 -5.35 -4.59
CA ASN A 484 -21.39 -6.76 -4.52
C ASN A 484 -20.72 -7.02 -3.17
N ALA A 485 -21.35 -7.89 -2.38
CA ALA A 485 -20.90 -8.16 -1.01
C ALA A 485 -19.61 -8.99 -0.91
N LEU A 486 -19.22 -9.75 -1.93
CA LEU A 486 -18.01 -10.58 -1.90
C LEU A 486 -16.79 -9.76 -2.34
N ALA A 487 -15.76 -9.73 -1.51
CA ALA A 487 -14.51 -9.02 -1.78
C ALA A 487 -13.32 -9.94 -1.49
N ILE A 488 -12.49 -10.23 -2.48
CA ILE A 488 -11.29 -11.05 -2.33
C ILE A 488 -10.09 -10.13 -2.06
N LEU A 489 -9.43 -10.33 -0.92
CA LEU A 489 -8.19 -9.62 -0.60
C LEU A 489 -6.98 -10.48 -0.99
N HIS A 490 -6.20 -9.96 -1.93
CA HIS A 490 -4.94 -10.59 -2.35
C HIS A 490 -3.77 -10.08 -1.53
N THR A 491 -2.67 -10.85 -1.54
CA THR A 491 -1.40 -10.50 -0.87
C THR A 491 -0.31 -10.09 -1.84
N GLY A 492 -0.38 -10.53 -3.10
CA GLY A 492 0.61 -10.27 -4.15
C GLY A 492 0.09 -9.37 -5.28
N ALA A 493 0.89 -8.40 -5.72
CA ALA A 493 0.52 -7.43 -6.75
C ALA A 493 0.30 -8.07 -8.14
N SER A 494 0.96 -9.18 -8.46
CA SER A 494 0.82 -9.88 -9.76
C SER A 494 -0.47 -10.70 -9.87
N ARG A 495 -1.17 -10.96 -8.77
CA ARG A 495 -2.17 -12.03 -8.69
C ARG A 495 -3.38 -11.79 -9.59
N VAL A 496 -4.01 -10.63 -9.52
CA VAL A 496 -5.20 -10.33 -10.33
C VAL A 496 -4.83 -10.28 -11.81
N GLY A 497 -3.72 -9.62 -12.17
CA GLY A 497 -3.22 -9.58 -13.54
C GLY A 497 -2.89 -10.97 -14.10
N GLY A 498 -2.33 -11.85 -13.28
CA GLY A 498 -2.06 -13.24 -13.64
C GLY A 498 -3.33 -14.05 -13.90
N LEU A 499 -4.36 -13.87 -13.06
CA LEU A 499 -5.67 -14.50 -13.24
C LEU A 499 -6.40 -13.94 -14.49
N ASP A 500 -6.38 -12.63 -14.71
CA ASP A 500 -6.95 -11.99 -15.89
C ASP A 500 -6.29 -12.51 -17.20
N LEU A 501 -4.98 -12.71 -17.16
CA LEU A 501 -4.22 -13.29 -18.28
C LEU A 501 -4.45 -14.80 -18.43
N GLY A 502 -5.04 -15.47 -17.43
CA GLY A 502 -5.16 -16.93 -17.39
C GLY A 502 -3.78 -17.61 -17.25
N PHE A 503 -2.88 -17.05 -16.44
CA PHE A 503 -1.59 -17.67 -16.08
C PHE A 503 -1.80 -18.70 -14.97
N VAL A 504 -2.54 -19.76 -15.31
CA VAL A 504 -2.88 -20.91 -14.46
C VAL A 504 -2.66 -22.20 -15.27
N PRO A 505 -2.52 -23.36 -14.62
CA PRO A 505 -2.30 -24.63 -15.34
C PRO A 505 -3.30 -24.88 -16.44
N GLY A 506 -2.80 -25.25 -17.63
CA GLY A 506 -3.61 -25.74 -18.72
C GLY A 506 -4.13 -27.16 -18.47
N GLU A 507 -4.78 -27.77 -19.46
CA GLU A 507 -5.25 -29.15 -19.37
C GLU A 507 -4.07 -30.11 -19.11
N GLY A 508 -4.18 -30.91 -18.04
CA GLY A 508 -3.09 -31.78 -17.57
C GLY A 508 -1.89 -31.04 -16.94
N GLY A 509 -1.99 -29.72 -16.79
CA GLY A 509 -0.95 -28.90 -16.19
C GLY A 509 -0.86 -29.06 -14.67
N LEU A 510 0.34 -28.84 -14.11
CA LEU A 510 0.62 -28.87 -12.69
C LEU A 510 0.54 -27.45 -12.13
N ASP A 511 -0.06 -27.30 -10.95
CA ASP A 511 0.04 -26.08 -10.14
C ASP A 511 1.45 -25.94 -9.54
N VAL A 512 1.73 -24.83 -8.85
CA VAL A 512 3.05 -24.57 -8.24
C VAL A 512 3.49 -25.74 -7.36
N ALA A 513 2.59 -26.27 -6.51
CA ALA A 513 2.90 -27.38 -5.61
C ALA A 513 3.25 -28.68 -6.35
N GLY A 514 2.61 -28.93 -7.50
CA GLY A 514 2.93 -30.06 -8.37
C GLY A 514 4.23 -29.86 -9.13
N GLN A 515 4.49 -28.66 -9.66
CA GLN A 515 5.71 -28.35 -10.41
C GLN A 515 6.98 -28.45 -9.56
N THR A 516 6.91 -28.11 -8.28
CA THR A 516 8.07 -28.05 -7.37
C THR A 516 8.52 -29.40 -6.81
N LYS A 517 7.76 -30.49 -7.04
CA LYS A 517 8.09 -31.85 -6.54
C LYS A 517 9.22 -32.50 -7.32
N ALA A 518 10.05 -33.25 -6.61
CA ALA A 518 11.14 -34.02 -7.20
C ALA A 518 10.64 -34.94 -8.32
N GLY A 519 11.31 -34.91 -9.48
CA GLY A 519 11.01 -35.77 -10.64
C GLY A 519 9.70 -35.41 -11.40
N ALA A 520 8.95 -34.41 -10.98
CA ALA A 520 7.77 -33.95 -11.71
C ALA A 520 8.16 -33.34 -13.06
N LEU A 521 9.15 -32.45 -13.07
CA LEU A 521 9.61 -31.72 -14.24
C LEU A 521 11.15 -31.84 -14.38
N ASP A 522 11.65 -31.68 -15.61
CA ASP A 522 13.07 -31.65 -15.94
C ASP A 522 13.66 -30.25 -15.96
N VAL A 523 12.84 -29.25 -16.32
CA VAL A 523 13.21 -27.84 -16.38
C VAL A 523 12.10 -26.99 -15.72
N ILE A 524 12.49 -26.04 -14.89
CA ILE A 524 11.59 -25.06 -14.28
C ILE A 524 12.13 -23.65 -14.53
N PHE A 525 11.34 -22.82 -15.20
CA PHE A 525 11.54 -21.38 -15.25
C PHE A 525 10.86 -20.76 -14.03
N ASN A 526 11.64 -20.30 -13.09
CA ASN A 526 11.20 -19.60 -11.89
C ASN A 526 11.41 -18.10 -12.04
N HIS A 527 10.35 -17.35 -12.28
CA HIS A 527 10.38 -15.90 -12.40
C HIS A 527 10.01 -15.26 -11.07
N SER A 528 11.01 -14.80 -10.32
CA SER A 528 10.83 -14.02 -9.06
C SER A 528 9.95 -14.69 -8.00
N ALA A 529 9.82 -16.04 -8.01
CA ALA A 529 9.12 -16.78 -6.96
C ALA A 529 10.14 -17.29 -5.95
N ASP A 530 10.46 -16.46 -4.98
CA ASP A 530 11.46 -16.74 -3.93
C ASP A 530 10.84 -17.37 -2.67
N GLU A 531 9.52 -17.35 -2.56
CA GLU A 531 8.76 -17.85 -1.41
C GLU A 531 8.52 -19.37 -1.47
N ILE A 532 8.88 -20.02 -2.58
CA ILE A 532 8.65 -21.45 -2.80
C ILE A 532 9.95 -22.26 -2.69
N ALA A 533 9.83 -23.48 -2.17
CA ALA A 533 10.91 -24.46 -2.16
C ALA A 533 10.78 -25.39 -3.36
N ILE A 534 11.78 -25.44 -4.25
CA ILE A 534 11.84 -26.38 -5.38
C ILE A 534 12.72 -27.56 -4.97
N GLU A 535 12.14 -28.77 -4.96
CA GLU A 535 12.85 -29.98 -4.61
C GLU A 535 13.97 -30.32 -5.63
N PRO A 536 15.01 -31.09 -5.23
CA PRO A 536 16.08 -31.48 -6.13
C PRO A 536 15.59 -32.33 -7.32
N GLY A 537 16.29 -32.22 -8.45
CA GLY A 537 16.05 -33.01 -9.66
C GLY A 537 15.79 -32.20 -10.92
N ALA A 538 15.01 -31.12 -10.83
CA ALA A 538 14.80 -30.22 -11.96
C ALA A 538 15.97 -29.25 -12.16
N PHE A 539 16.26 -28.91 -13.43
CA PHE A 539 17.13 -27.82 -13.82
C PHE A 539 16.33 -26.51 -13.69
N VAL A 540 16.78 -25.62 -12.81
CA VAL A 540 16.06 -24.38 -12.47
C VAL A 540 16.72 -23.19 -13.12
N VAL A 541 15.96 -22.48 -13.94
CA VAL A 541 16.30 -21.16 -14.49
C VAL A 541 15.59 -20.11 -13.64
N TYR A 542 16.35 -19.34 -12.88
CA TYR A 542 15.81 -18.25 -12.08
C TYR A 542 15.98 -16.92 -12.82
N ILE A 543 14.87 -16.19 -12.96
CA ILE A 543 14.86 -14.82 -13.49
C ILE A 543 14.38 -13.91 -12.37
N GLY A 544 15.20 -12.97 -11.91
CA GLY A 544 14.82 -12.13 -10.79
C GLY A 544 15.89 -11.10 -10.42
N THR A 545 15.66 -10.38 -9.36
CA THR A 545 16.41 -9.15 -9.02
C THR A 545 17.39 -9.30 -7.87
N HIS A 546 17.19 -10.30 -7.00
CA HIS A 546 17.93 -10.45 -5.73
C HIS A 546 18.50 -11.86 -5.55
N GLY A 547 19.60 -11.94 -4.81
CA GLY A 547 20.21 -13.18 -4.37
C GLY A 547 19.49 -13.77 -3.16
N ASP A 548 18.26 -14.23 -3.35
CA ASP A 548 17.41 -14.86 -2.33
C ASP A 548 17.22 -16.36 -2.62
N GLN A 549 16.22 -17.01 -2.01
CA GLN A 549 16.03 -18.48 -2.05
C GLN A 549 15.94 -19.03 -3.48
N GLY A 550 15.19 -18.34 -4.36
CA GLY A 550 15.08 -18.73 -5.78
C GLY A 550 16.42 -18.73 -6.50
N ALA A 551 17.24 -17.68 -6.30
CA ALA A 551 18.58 -17.59 -6.87
C ALA A 551 19.52 -18.69 -6.31
N HIS A 552 19.45 -18.98 -5.02
CA HIS A 552 20.29 -20.03 -4.40
C HIS A 552 19.95 -21.43 -4.93
N ARG A 553 18.69 -21.72 -5.28
CA ARG A 553 18.25 -22.98 -5.84
C ARG A 553 18.61 -23.14 -7.33
N ALA A 554 18.79 -22.03 -8.04
CA ALA A 554 18.94 -22.02 -9.49
C ALA A 554 20.20 -22.71 -10.02
N ASP A 555 20.11 -23.31 -11.20
CA ASP A 555 21.22 -23.78 -12.01
C ASP A 555 21.74 -22.67 -12.95
N VAL A 556 20.83 -21.82 -13.43
CA VAL A 556 21.15 -20.60 -14.17
C VAL A 556 20.36 -19.42 -13.58
N ILE A 557 21.04 -18.30 -13.38
CA ILE A 557 20.44 -17.05 -12.94
C ILE A 557 20.53 -16.03 -14.08
N LEU A 558 19.41 -15.41 -14.40
CA LEU A 558 19.28 -14.30 -15.33
C LEU A 558 18.83 -13.05 -14.55
N PRO A 559 19.67 -12.00 -14.45
CA PRO A 559 19.38 -10.83 -13.64
C PRO A 559 18.31 -9.94 -14.29
N GLY A 560 17.22 -9.70 -13.58
CA GLY A 560 16.09 -8.86 -13.99
C GLY A 560 16.09 -7.46 -13.39
N ALA A 561 15.06 -6.68 -13.73
CA ALA A 561 14.85 -5.31 -13.27
C ALA A 561 13.82 -5.25 -12.13
N ALA A 562 14.13 -4.48 -11.07
CA ALA A 562 13.17 -4.19 -10.01
C ALA A 562 12.06 -3.23 -10.49
N TYR A 563 10.97 -3.13 -9.74
CA TYR A 563 9.81 -2.33 -10.15
C TYR A 563 10.09 -0.84 -10.35
N THR A 564 11.08 -0.29 -9.66
CA THR A 564 11.55 1.10 -9.85
C THR A 564 12.43 1.27 -11.07
N GLU A 565 12.87 0.18 -11.71
CA GLU A 565 13.82 0.14 -12.82
C GLU A 565 13.16 -0.22 -14.16
N LYS A 566 11.86 -0.49 -14.17
CA LYS A 566 11.08 -0.89 -15.34
C LYS A 566 9.71 -0.21 -15.35
N SER A 567 9.06 -0.23 -16.53
CA SER A 567 7.65 0.12 -16.66
C SER A 567 6.86 -1.19 -16.80
N GLY A 568 6.03 -1.49 -15.84
CA GLY A 568 5.22 -2.71 -15.81
C GLY A 568 3.78 -2.45 -15.41
N THR A 569 2.84 -3.15 -16.04
CA THR A 569 1.42 -3.10 -15.72
C THR A 569 1.10 -4.09 -14.61
N PHE A 570 0.27 -3.67 -13.66
CA PHE A 570 -0.27 -4.47 -12.56
C PHE A 570 -1.78 -4.25 -12.46
N VAL A 571 -2.48 -5.20 -11.88
CA VAL A 571 -3.91 -5.05 -11.57
C VAL A 571 -4.08 -5.28 -10.09
N ASN A 572 -4.58 -4.27 -9.38
CA ASN A 572 -4.74 -4.35 -7.94
C ASN A 572 -5.93 -5.24 -7.52
N THR A 573 -6.10 -5.45 -6.22
CA THR A 573 -7.13 -6.36 -5.67
C THR A 573 -8.56 -6.01 -6.12
N GLU A 574 -8.88 -4.72 -6.40
CA GLU A 574 -10.21 -4.29 -6.88
C GLU A 574 -10.38 -4.38 -8.40
N GLY A 575 -9.33 -4.80 -9.14
CA GLY A 575 -9.37 -4.88 -10.60
C GLY A 575 -8.97 -3.58 -11.31
N ARG A 576 -8.36 -2.63 -10.62
CA ARG A 576 -7.81 -1.39 -11.20
C ARG A 576 -6.50 -1.70 -11.90
N VAL A 577 -6.42 -1.34 -13.16
CA VAL A 577 -5.19 -1.46 -13.97
C VAL A 577 -4.28 -0.29 -13.65
N GLN A 578 -3.05 -0.57 -13.23
CA GLN A 578 -2.09 0.45 -12.82
C GLN A 578 -0.72 0.17 -13.44
N MET A 579 0.17 1.17 -13.48
CA MET A 579 1.48 1.03 -14.10
C MET A 579 2.59 1.63 -13.24
N THR A 580 3.69 0.87 -13.08
CA THR A 580 4.95 1.42 -12.57
C THR A 580 5.64 2.22 -13.65
N ASN A 581 6.36 3.28 -13.26
CA ASN A 581 7.21 4.05 -14.16
C ASN A 581 8.67 3.90 -13.76
N ARG A 582 9.54 3.78 -14.75
CA ARG A 582 10.96 3.64 -14.52
C ARG A 582 11.56 4.93 -13.95
N ALA A 583 12.04 4.85 -12.71
CA ALA A 583 12.72 5.94 -12.00
C ALA A 583 14.26 5.76 -11.98
N ALA A 584 14.73 4.52 -12.04
CA ALA A 584 16.15 4.16 -12.01
C ALA A 584 16.50 3.16 -13.12
N PHE A 585 17.72 2.66 -13.12
CA PHE A 585 18.18 1.65 -14.08
C PHE A 585 18.69 0.41 -13.32
N PRO A 586 18.50 -0.79 -13.90
CA PRO A 586 19.02 -2.02 -13.30
C PRO A 586 20.55 -1.99 -13.20
N PRO A 587 21.14 -2.66 -12.19
CA PRO A 587 22.58 -2.66 -11.97
C PRO A 587 23.33 -3.54 -12.97
N GLY A 588 24.55 -3.16 -13.31
CA GLY A 588 25.46 -3.98 -14.12
C GLY A 588 24.90 -4.39 -15.48
N ASP A 589 24.90 -5.70 -15.73
CA ASP A 589 24.38 -6.31 -16.94
C ASP A 589 22.90 -6.72 -16.84
N ALA A 590 22.21 -6.45 -15.73
CA ALA A 590 20.79 -6.74 -15.59
C ALA A 590 19.94 -6.00 -16.63
N ARG A 591 18.85 -6.61 -17.07
CA ARG A 591 17.97 -6.10 -18.13
C ARG A 591 16.50 -6.25 -17.70
N GLU A 592 15.61 -5.53 -18.37
CA GLU A 592 14.17 -5.72 -18.21
C GLU A 592 13.79 -7.16 -18.62
N ASP A 593 13.00 -7.82 -17.81
CA ASP A 593 12.73 -9.25 -17.89
C ASP A 593 12.09 -9.67 -19.23
N TRP A 594 11.20 -8.84 -19.80
CA TRP A 594 10.63 -9.08 -21.12
C TRP A 594 11.71 -9.15 -22.24
N ALA A 595 12.75 -8.33 -22.12
CA ALA A 595 13.85 -8.32 -23.09
C ALA A 595 14.75 -9.56 -22.92
N VAL A 596 14.95 -10.00 -21.67
CA VAL A 596 15.65 -11.27 -21.36
C VAL A 596 14.91 -12.45 -21.98
N LEU A 597 13.61 -12.56 -21.76
CA LEU A 597 12.76 -13.61 -22.33
C LEU A 597 12.75 -13.59 -23.85
N ARG A 598 12.68 -12.38 -24.43
CA ARG A 598 12.72 -12.21 -25.88
C ARG A 598 14.05 -12.68 -26.47
N ALA A 599 15.18 -12.32 -25.88
CA ALA A 599 16.51 -12.77 -26.33
C ALA A 599 16.70 -14.27 -26.14
N LEU A 600 16.28 -14.83 -25.00
CA LEU A 600 16.34 -16.27 -24.74
C LEU A 600 15.52 -17.07 -25.76
N SER A 601 14.36 -16.58 -26.15
CA SER A 601 13.48 -17.24 -27.11
C SER A 601 14.13 -17.43 -28.50
N ASP A 602 14.99 -16.48 -28.94
CA ASP A 602 15.77 -16.64 -30.19
C ASP A 602 16.76 -17.80 -30.08
N VAL A 603 17.46 -17.90 -28.95
CA VAL A 603 18.46 -18.97 -28.73
C VAL A 603 17.80 -20.35 -28.61
N LEU A 604 16.58 -20.37 -28.09
CA LEU A 604 15.77 -21.62 -28.03
C LEU A 604 15.17 -22.00 -29.37
N GLY A 605 15.21 -21.12 -30.39
CA GLY A 605 14.57 -21.34 -31.71
C GLY A 605 13.06 -21.10 -31.73
N HIS A 606 12.50 -20.46 -30.69
CA HIS A 606 11.09 -20.17 -30.49
C HIS A 606 10.83 -18.65 -30.37
N ARG A 607 11.26 -17.90 -31.37
CA ARG A 607 11.22 -16.43 -31.35
C ARG A 607 9.85 -15.86 -31.00
N LEU A 608 9.77 -15.10 -29.88
CA LEU A 608 8.56 -14.42 -29.48
C LEU A 608 8.17 -13.29 -30.44
N PRO A 609 6.85 -13.00 -30.65
CA PRO A 609 6.35 -12.13 -31.71
C PRO A 609 6.43 -10.63 -31.37
N PHE A 610 7.46 -10.18 -30.67
CA PHE A 610 7.67 -8.77 -30.34
C PHE A 610 9.16 -8.45 -30.29
N GLY A 611 9.55 -7.23 -30.66
CA GLY A 611 10.93 -6.71 -30.58
C GLY A 611 11.05 -5.49 -29.66
N SER A 612 9.95 -5.01 -29.10
CA SER A 612 9.89 -3.86 -28.20
C SER A 612 8.79 -4.02 -27.15
N LEU A 613 8.86 -3.25 -26.05
CA LEU A 613 7.82 -3.21 -25.02
C LEU A 613 6.47 -2.75 -25.61
N ALA A 614 6.50 -1.83 -26.56
CA ALA A 614 5.28 -1.34 -27.23
C ALA A 614 4.59 -2.45 -28.07
N GLU A 615 5.36 -3.30 -28.75
CA GLU A 615 4.82 -4.44 -29.47
C GLU A 615 4.29 -5.53 -28.52
N LEU A 616 5.01 -5.80 -27.44
CA LEU A 616 4.55 -6.71 -26.39
C LEU A 616 3.21 -6.25 -25.81
N ARG A 617 3.08 -4.97 -25.46
CA ARG A 617 1.83 -4.38 -24.94
C ARG A 617 0.70 -4.42 -25.96
N ARG A 618 0.98 -4.23 -27.24
CA ARG A 618 -0.05 -4.38 -28.29
C ARG A 618 -0.64 -5.78 -28.29
N GLY A 619 0.19 -6.83 -28.32
CA GLY A 619 -0.29 -8.21 -28.24
C GLY A 619 -0.99 -8.53 -26.91
N LEU A 620 -0.50 -7.95 -25.82
CA LEU A 620 -1.14 -8.06 -24.49
C LEU A 620 -2.56 -7.45 -24.49
N TYR A 621 -2.73 -6.24 -25.06
CA TYR A 621 -4.02 -5.55 -25.11
C TYR A 621 -5.00 -6.18 -26.10
N GLU A 622 -4.49 -6.82 -27.16
CA GLU A 622 -5.31 -7.66 -28.05
C GLU A 622 -5.82 -8.90 -27.32
N ALA A 623 -4.98 -9.53 -26.48
CA ALA A 623 -5.37 -10.72 -25.72
C ALA A 623 -6.32 -10.38 -24.55
N VAL A 624 -6.10 -9.26 -23.86
CA VAL A 624 -6.88 -8.82 -22.69
C VAL A 624 -7.08 -7.29 -22.76
N PRO A 625 -8.17 -6.83 -23.40
CA PRO A 625 -8.36 -5.41 -23.75
C PRO A 625 -8.37 -4.44 -22.55
N HIS A 626 -8.85 -4.86 -21.39
CA HIS A 626 -8.93 -3.97 -20.22
C HIS A 626 -7.55 -3.55 -19.68
N PHE A 627 -6.46 -4.26 -19.97
CA PHE A 627 -5.11 -3.83 -19.58
C PHE A 627 -4.66 -2.51 -20.23
N ALA A 628 -5.34 -2.08 -21.31
CA ALA A 628 -5.09 -0.78 -21.91
C ALA A 628 -5.69 0.40 -21.13
N ALA A 629 -6.64 0.13 -20.22
CA ALA A 629 -7.39 1.15 -19.51
C ALA A 629 -6.72 1.49 -18.15
N ILE A 630 -5.57 2.16 -18.21
CA ILE A 630 -4.80 2.54 -17.01
C ILE A 630 -5.64 3.42 -16.08
N ASP A 631 -5.51 3.19 -14.78
CA ASP A 631 -6.25 3.82 -13.66
C ASP A 631 -7.76 3.56 -13.65
N GLN A 632 -8.25 2.66 -14.48
CA GLN A 632 -9.65 2.27 -14.51
C GLN A 632 -9.87 0.89 -13.88
N ILE A 633 -11.03 0.73 -13.23
CA ILE A 633 -11.46 -0.56 -12.69
C ILE A 633 -12.22 -1.30 -13.79
N ALA A 634 -11.74 -2.48 -14.16
CA ALA A 634 -12.56 -3.43 -14.91
C ALA A 634 -13.21 -4.37 -13.89
N GLY A 635 -14.51 -4.27 -13.69
CA GLY A 635 -15.29 -5.08 -12.74
C GLY A 635 -15.56 -6.50 -13.25
N GLY A 636 -16.06 -7.35 -12.36
CA GLY A 636 -16.63 -8.67 -12.70
C GLY A 636 -18.16 -8.63 -12.71
N GLU A 637 -18.77 -9.63 -13.29
CA GLU A 637 -20.23 -9.75 -13.36
C GLU A 637 -20.82 -10.35 -12.07
N ALA A 638 -21.88 -9.77 -11.54
CA ALA A 638 -22.55 -10.28 -10.33
C ALA A 638 -23.08 -11.72 -10.53
N ALA A 639 -23.44 -12.10 -11.75
CA ALA A 639 -23.87 -13.46 -12.12
C ALA A 639 -22.79 -14.52 -11.84
N ASP A 640 -21.50 -14.14 -11.89
CA ASP A 640 -20.39 -15.05 -11.57
C ASP A 640 -20.47 -15.51 -10.10
N ILE A 641 -20.83 -14.61 -9.18
CA ILE A 641 -20.95 -14.93 -7.75
C ILE A 641 -22.10 -15.89 -7.50
N ALA A 642 -23.24 -15.68 -8.14
CA ALA A 642 -24.39 -16.59 -8.02
C ALA A 642 -24.04 -17.99 -8.54
N ARG A 643 -23.35 -18.10 -9.68
CA ARG A 643 -22.88 -19.36 -10.27
C ARG A 643 -21.86 -20.05 -9.38
N LEU A 644 -20.88 -19.29 -8.87
CA LEU A 644 -19.84 -19.78 -7.96
C LEU A 644 -20.43 -20.37 -6.67
N GLY A 645 -21.47 -19.74 -6.11
CA GLY A 645 -22.16 -20.20 -4.91
C GLY A 645 -22.91 -21.54 -5.08
N GLN A 646 -23.10 -22.01 -6.33
CA GLN A 646 -23.75 -23.29 -6.64
C GLN A 646 -22.78 -24.46 -6.74
N ILE A 647 -21.47 -24.22 -6.85
CA ILE A 647 -20.46 -25.27 -7.05
C ILE A 647 -20.44 -26.19 -5.82
N GLY A 648 -20.53 -25.64 -4.62
CA GLY A 648 -20.55 -26.41 -3.36
C GLY A 648 -19.18 -27.02 -3.03
N GLY A 649 -19.21 -28.00 -2.16
CA GLY A 649 -18.03 -28.76 -1.68
C GLY A 649 -18.02 -28.93 -0.17
N ALA A 650 -17.23 -29.90 0.30
CA ALA A 650 -17.03 -30.12 1.72
C ALA A 650 -16.01 -29.12 2.28
N VAL A 651 -16.37 -28.46 3.37
CA VAL A 651 -15.49 -27.52 4.08
C VAL A 651 -14.98 -28.19 5.34
N SER A 652 -13.67 -28.17 5.54
CA SER A 652 -12.99 -28.75 6.69
C SER A 652 -13.15 -27.89 7.95
N ASP A 653 -12.73 -28.43 9.09
CA ASP A 653 -12.67 -27.70 10.36
C ASP A 653 -11.28 -27.04 10.59
N ALA A 654 -10.44 -27.02 9.57
CA ALA A 654 -9.12 -26.39 9.66
C ALA A 654 -9.25 -24.89 9.91
N ALA A 655 -8.43 -24.38 10.82
CA ALA A 655 -8.37 -22.96 11.08
C ALA A 655 -7.81 -22.18 9.86
N PHE A 656 -8.40 -21.05 9.56
CA PHE A 656 -7.88 -20.12 8.55
C PHE A 656 -6.73 -19.33 9.14
N VAL A 657 -5.57 -19.42 8.51
CA VAL A 657 -4.34 -18.77 8.95
C VAL A 657 -3.81 -17.88 7.83
N SER A 658 -3.52 -16.62 8.14
CA SER A 658 -2.94 -15.71 7.16
C SER A 658 -1.60 -16.25 6.63
N PRO A 659 -1.36 -16.24 5.31
CA PRO A 659 -0.07 -16.63 4.74
C PRO A 659 1.04 -15.65 5.10
N ILE A 660 0.71 -14.40 5.47
CA ILE A 660 1.67 -13.38 5.85
C ILE A 660 1.96 -13.46 7.35
N LYS A 661 3.07 -14.09 7.70
CA LYS A 661 3.53 -14.21 9.09
C LYS A 661 4.28 -12.96 9.58
N ASP A 662 5.09 -12.39 8.70
CA ASP A 662 5.89 -11.20 8.96
C ASP A 662 5.61 -10.15 7.87
N PHE A 663 5.00 -9.04 8.28
CA PHE A 663 4.67 -7.94 7.39
C PHE A 663 5.90 -7.33 6.71
N TYR A 664 7.04 -7.26 7.44
CA TYR A 664 8.22 -6.56 6.96
C TYR A 664 9.09 -7.38 5.97
N LEU A 665 8.92 -8.72 5.89
CA LEU A 665 9.82 -9.61 5.14
C LEU A 665 9.11 -10.43 4.04
N THR A 666 8.07 -9.90 3.41
CA THR A 666 7.19 -10.63 2.50
C THR A 666 7.78 -10.97 1.14
N ASN A 667 8.81 -10.27 0.68
CA ASN A 667 9.37 -10.42 -0.67
C ASN A 667 10.89 -10.24 -0.67
N PRO A 668 11.62 -10.59 -1.76
CA PRO A 668 13.08 -10.54 -1.78
C PRO A 668 13.66 -9.13 -1.59
N ILE A 669 12.97 -8.07 -2.03
CA ILE A 669 13.42 -6.69 -1.83
C ILE A 669 13.38 -6.36 -0.33
N ALA A 670 12.28 -6.69 0.32
CA ALA A 670 12.09 -6.44 1.75
C ALA A 670 13.05 -7.29 2.61
N ARG A 671 13.31 -8.55 2.24
CA ARG A 671 14.29 -9.42 2.93
C ARG A 671 15.73 -8.93 2.77
N ALA A 672 16.06 -8.27 1.66
CA ALA A 672 17.37 -7.65 1.46
C ALA A 672 17.56 -6.33 2.23
N SER A 673 16.49 -5.76 2.80
CA SER A 673 16.49 -4.51 3.54
C SER A 673 16.91 -4.71 5.00
N LYS A 674 17.97 -4.03 5.42
CA LYS A 674 18.37 -3.98 6.85
C LYS A 674 17.35 -3.23 7.69
N THR A 675 16.75 -2.20 7.12
CA THR A 675 15.69 -1.42 7.77
C THR A 675 14.49 -2.29 8.08
N MET A 676 14.01 -3.08 7.09
CA MET A 676 12.89 -3.99 7.30
C MET A 676 13.23 -5.11 8.29
N ALA A 677 14.45 -5.66 8.25
CA ALA A 677 14.91 -6.65 9.23
C ALA A 677 14.92 -6.08 10.66
N SER A 678 15.30 -4.83 10.85
CA SER A 678 15.25 -4.16 12.15
C SER A 678 13.80 -4.00 12.65
N CYS A 679 12.87 -3.65 11.79
CA CYS A 679 11.44 -3.56 12.11
C CYS A 679 10.84 -4.92 12.47
N SER A 680 11.15 -5.96 11.69
CA SER A 680 10.76 -7.35 11.97
C SER A 680 11.26 -7.83 13.33
N GLY A 681 12.53 -7.55 13.65
CA GLY A 681 13.12 -7.88 14.94
C GLY A 681 12.45 -7.20 16.13
N LEU A 682 11.90 -5.99 15.94
CA LEU A 682 11.13 -5.30 16.99
C LEU A 682 9.70 -5.86 17.10
N ALA A 683 9.04 -6.10 15.97
CA ALA A 683 7.68 -6.62 15.94
C ALA A 683 7.56 -8.05 16.52
N SER A 684 8.64 -8.85 16.44
CA SER A 684 8.69 -10.21 16.98
C SER A 684 8.99 -10.28 18.49
N LYS A 685 9.45 -9.17 19.11
CA LYS A 685 9.65 -9.13 20.56
C LYS A 685 8.29 -9.02 21.25
N PRO A 686 7.95 -9.90 22.19
CA PRO A 686 6.80 -9.67 23.04
C PRO A 686 6.98 -8.30 23.71
N LEU A 687 5.92 -7.50 23.74
CA LEU A 687 5.87 -6.31 24.58
C LEU A 687 6.15 -6.80 26.00
N SER A 688 7.39 -6.70 26.46
CA SER A 688 7.70 -6.85 27.86
C SER A 688 7.02 -5.66 28.55
N VAL A 689 5.85 -5.89 29.08
CA VAL A 689 5.33 -5.06 30.17
C VAL A 689 6.41 -5.17 31.24
N ALA A 690 7.27 -4.17 31.33
CA ALA A 690 8.07 -3.98 32.51
C ALA A 690 7.05 -3.71 33.63
N ALA A 691 6.63 -4.80 34.28
CA ALA A 691 6.03 -4.73 35.58
C ALA A 691 7.19 -4.47 36.54
N GLU A 692 7.41 -3.19 36.89
CA GLU A 692 7.94 -2.75 38.18
C GLU A 692 7.50 -1.30 38.41
#